data_e410c45ebb0a281ee197338920d8112b
#
_entry.id   e410c45ebb0a281ee197338920d8112b
#
_cell.length_a   1.000
_cell.length_b   1.000
_cell.length_c   1.000
_cell.angle_alpha   90.00
_cell.angle_beta   90.00
_cell.angle_gamma   90.00
#
_symmetry.space_group_name_H-M   'P 1'
#
loop_
_entity.id
_entity.type
_entity.pdbx_description
1 polymer ?
#
loop_
_entity_poly.entity_id
_entity_poly.type
_entity_poly.pdbx_seq_one_letter_code
_entity_poly.pdbx_strand_id
1 'polypeptide(L)'
;MRKEWLLGMACIWAVGGGTNAAPQAPAARQDAGARACECGAHPPGPPKDRAVAPYAGEPSDLSPYAKFAAPYDLNYIHPNIYSGAGRDIPEPGNLTEVRIGFLGPIEHNPESVFGLRMLHGAQLAVDEANARGGYGGKPFRLMLHNDYDNWQARTVYGDDRPTDPTIWGSASNEVVSMVYDDRDWAIFGSISSETTHIALRVALRAEIPIVNSASTDPTIPETYIPWYFTDIQDDRVQCLTLARHIFSELGLKRAALLRINSRYGRFGVLKFRDAARRLGHPVVIEQKYLPGDTDFSKQLSVIASSRADAIVLWGEESQAAQILKQLRAAGMKQRVFGSYRTIGTTLLAEAGDAAEGFQAVFPYDPTRNDPRWLDFNRRFQERFNEQPEQFASLAYDAMNTLLDSICKAGLNRARIHDALANIENYDGVTGHMVFDPNQKNIAPMYLGTVHGGSISYRIATMEKSQPPGKAALAPNAPNLQQTPYARVAEEGVDYAGPHRPDAPQGPVYVVLFGPGAGQLANSPEMQAVMSEGASSEQPWTLLPVASDQNWGAASTQLVHALMDLHALAIIALDRNAAHLAEQLSLKAFVPVLALSSDKTLTSTNVPWIFRLPPATTPAAAIRLLRSASGIGVSNPERIRDVLASGQLVSGVAFQQTGEPR
;
A
#
# COMPACT_ATOMS: atom_id res chain seq x y z
N MET A 1 -47.53 -2.12 -16.06
CA MET A 1 -48.61 -3.13 -15.88
C MET A 1 -48.03 -4.27 -15.04
N ARG A 2 -48.64 -4.36 -13.85
CA ARG A 2 -48.88 -5.57 -12.99
C ARG A 2 -47.68 -6.48 -12.73
N LYS A 3 -47.29 -6.70 -11.52
CA LYS A 3 -47.87 -7.10 -10.22
C LYS A 3 -47.27 -8.45 -9.79
N GLU A 4 -46.62 -8.41 -8.65
CA GLU A 4 -46.78 -9.29 -7.47
C GLU A 4 -46.67 -10.81 -7.66
N TRP A 5 -45.83 -11.41 -6.80
CA TRP A 5 -46.21 -12.57 -5.96
C TRP A 5 -45.38 -12.61 -4.67
N LEU A 6 -46.04 -12.25 -3.57
CA LEU A 6 -45.69 -12.62 -2.20
C LEU A 6 -46.31 -13.99 -1.92
N LEU A 7 -45.57 -14.90 -1.34
CA LEU A 7 -46.19 -16.02 -0.59
C LEU A 7 -45.30 -16.32 0.63
N GLY A 8 -45.90 -15.98 1.78
CA GLY A 8 -45.40 -16.32 3.10
C GLY A 8 -45.69 -17.78 3.43
N MET A 9 -44.80 -18.38 4.23
CA MET A 9 -45.07 -19.61 4.96
C MET A 9 -44.80 -19.37 6.44
N ALA A 10 -45.88 -19.28 7.18
CA ALA A 10 -45.89 -19.35 8.64
C ALA A 10 -45.73 -20.80 9.08
N CYS A 11 -44.78 -21.11 9.90
CA CYS A 11 -44.70 -22.37 10.63
C CYS A 11 -45.02 -22.13 12.11
N ILE A 12 -45.98 -22.87 12.56
CA ILE A 12 -46.58 -22.91 13.89
C ILE A 12 -45.57 -23.55 14.87
N TRP A 13 -45.37 -22.89 16.01
CA TRP A 13 -44.63 -23.45 17.15
C TRP A 13 -45.50 -24.29 18.01
N ALA A 14 -45.13 -25.58 18.16
CA ALA A 14 -45.65 -26.43 19.22
C ALA A 14 -44.69 -26.37 20.42
N VAL A 15 -45.26 -26.02 21.58
CA VAL A 15 -44.56 -25.96 22.86
C VAL A 15 -44.36 -27.39 23.38
N GLY A 16 -43.12 -27.83 23.48
CA GLY A 16 -42.72 -29.04 24.21
C GLY A 16 -41.62 -28.65 25.21
N GLY A 17 -41.97 -28.64 26.49
CA GLY A 17 -41.01 -28.39 27.57
C GLY A 17 -40.01 -29.54 27.69
N GLY A 18 -38.74 -29.22 27.48
CA GLY A 18 -37.61 -30.07 27.77
C GLY A 18 -36.47 -29.19 28.25
N THR A 19 -36.07 -29.39 29.49
CA THR A 19 -34.88 -28.78 30.10
C THR A 19 -33.64 -29.31 29.40
N ASN A 20 -33.10 -28.56 28.44
CA ASN A 20 -31.79 -28.85 27.86
C ASN A 20 -30.74 -27.90 28.49
N ALA A 21 -29.85 -28.52 29.25
CA ALA A 21 -28.60 -27.89 29.65
C ALA A 21 -27.84 -27.44 28.42
N ALA A 22 -27.37 -26.20 28.40
CA ALA A 22 -26.48 -25.66 27.39
C ALA A 22 -25.22 -26.55 27.27
N PRO A 23 -24.73 -26.85 26.04
CA PRO A 23 -23.48 -27.53 25.89
C PRO A 23 -22.37 -26.66 26.48
N GLN A 24 -21.67 -27.15 27.49
CA GLN A 24 -20.43 -26.57 27.96
C GLN A 24 -19.42 -26.59 26.81
N ALA A 25 -18.88 -25.40 26.52
CA ALA A 25 -17.74 -25.30 25.63
C ALA A 25 -16.63 -26.26 26.08
N PRO A 26 -15.96 -26.96 25.16
CA PRO A 26 -14.84 -27.81 25.54
C PRO A 26 -13.77 -26.97 26.22
N ALA A 27 -13.37 -27.43 27.40
CA ALA A 27 -12.29 -26.80 28.18
C ALA A 27 -11.06 -26.62 27.27
N ALA A 28 -10.66 -25.39 27.06
CA ALA A 28 -9.42 -25.08 26.38
C ALA A 28 -8.28 -25.84 27.09
N ARG A 29 -7.62 -26.75 26.39
CA ARG A 29 -6.35 -27.30 26.83
C ARG A 29 -5.40 -26.12 26.98
N GLN A 30 -4.98 -25.85 28.19
CA GLN A 30 -3.91 -24.92 28.49
C GLN A 30 -2.63 -25.46 27.83
N ASP A 31 -2.27 -24.93 26.69
CA ASP A 31 -0.92 -25.06 26.17
C ASP A 31 0.01 -24.34 27.16
N ALA A 32 0.90 -25.11 27.75
CA ALA A 32 1.90 -24.63 28.67
C ALA A 32 2.87 -23.70 27.93
N GLY A 33 2.60 -22.36 28.00
CA GLY A 33 3.52 -21.37 27.46
C GLY A 33 2.95 -20.03 27.01
N ALA A 34 1.67 -19.92 26.73
CA ALA A 34 1.09 -18.64 26.34
C ALA A 34 0.86 -17.75 27.57
N ARG A 35 1.89 -17.02 27.99
CA ARG A 35 1.73 -15.90 28.93
C ARG A 35 0.82 -14.85 28.27
N ALA A 36 -0.15 -14.34 29.03
CA ALA A 36 -0.87 -13.14 28.62
C ALA A 36 0.15 -12.06 28.26
N CYS A 37 -0.02 -11.43 27.11
CA CYS A 37 0.91 -10.39 26.65
C CYS A 37 0.91 -9.25 27.69
N GLU A 38 2.08 -8.94 28.27
CA GLU A 38 2.27 -7.75 29.10
C GLU A 38 2.30 -6.54 28.16
N CYS A 39 1.11 -6.10 27.74
CA CYS A 39 0.94 -5.07 26.74
C CYS A 39 1.57 -3.74 27.18
N GLY A 40 2.47 -3.18 26.38
CA GLY A 40 3.06 -1.86 26.58
C GLY A 40 4.08 -1.71 27.70
N ALA A 41 4.43 -2.79 28.42
CA ALA A 41 5.32 -2.69 29.58
C ALA A 41 6.75 -2.27 29.20
N HIS A 42 7.23 -2.68 28.04
CA HIS A 42 8.57 -2.37 27.53
C HIS A 42 8.53 -2.12 26.03
N PRO A 43 8.09 -0.94 25.58
CA PRO A 43 8.04 -0.63 24.15
C PRO A 43 9.48 -0.69 23.59
N PRO A 44 9.69 -1.36 22.44
CA PRO A 44 10.99 -1.38 21.79
C PRO A 44 11.38 0.03 21.36
N GLY A 45 12.68 0.33 21.42
CA GLY A 45 13.23 1.56 20.87
C GLY A 45 13.30 1.50 19.34
N PRO A 46 13.81 2.58 18.71
CA PRO A 46 14.04 2.63 17.27
C PRO A 46 14.87 1.42 16.80
N PRO A 47 14.64 0.92 15.57
CA PRO A 47 15.38 -0.20 15.05
C PRO A 47 16.87 0.12 14.98
N LYS A 48 17.69 -0.87 15.36
CA LYS A 48 19.14 -0.76 15.25
C LYS A 48 19.56 -0.99 13.81
N ASP A 49 20.61 -0.28 13.40
CA ASP A 49 21.30 -0.60 12.15
C ASP A 49 21.78 -2.05 12.18
N ARG A 50 21.38 -2.83 11.23
CA ARG A 50 21.80 -4.22 11.07
C ARG A 50 22.21 -4.48 9.64
N ALA A 51 23.37 -5.12 9.46
CA ALA A 51 23.76 -5.64 8.17
C ALA A 51 22.98 -6.92 7.90
N VAL A 52 22.14 -6.89 6.87
CA VAL A 52 21.51 -8.10 6.33
C VAL A 52 22.24 -8.44 5.04
N ALA A 53 22.64 -9.69 4.89
CA ALA A 53 23.14 -10.14 3.61
C ALA A 53 22.09 -9.87 2.54
N PRO A 54 22.48 -9.33 1.37
CA PRO A 54 21.56 -9.18 0.26
C PRO A 54 20.93 -10.53 -0.06
N TYR A 55 19.82 -10.53 -0.78
CA TYR A 55 19.10 -11.75 -1.15
C TYR A 55 20.07 -12.83 -1.57
N ALA A 56 19.99 -13.98 -0.90
CA ALA A 56 20.84 -15.10 -1.24
C ALA A 56 20.74 -15.40 -2.74
N GLY A 57 21.89 -15.35 -3.42
CA GLY A 57 21.93 -15.60 -4.85
C GLY A 57 21.69 -14.41 -5.76
N GLU A 58 21.57 -13.18 -5.29
CA GLU A 58 21.64 -12.03 -6.19
C GLU A 58 23.00 -11.95 -6.86
N PRO A 59 23.09 -11.69 -8.17
CA PRO A 59 24.37 -11.48 -8.83
C PRO A 59 25.06 -10.25 -8.24
N SER A 60 26.23 -10.44 -7.65
CA SER A 60 27.09 -9.32 -7.23
C SER A 60 27.68 -8.58 -8.43
N ASP A 61 27.82 -9.27 -9.55
CA ASP A 61 28.29 -8.72 -10.82
C ASP A 61 27.11 -8.48 -11.76
N LEU A 62 26.91 -7.23 -12.13
CA LEU A 62 25.87 -6.80 -13.06
C LEU A 62 26.37 -6.74 -14.51
N SER A 63 27.59 -7.22 -14.79
CA SER A 63 28.11 -7.31 -16.16
C SER A 63 27.19 -8.22 -17.01
N PRO A 64 26.84 -7.85 -18.24
CA PRO A 64 27.23 -6.63 -18.96
C PRO A 64 26.38 -5.39 -18.66
N TYR A 65 25.40 -5.46 -17.76
CA TYR A 65 24.40 -4.42 -17.55
C TYR A 65 24.71 -3.44 -16.41
N ALA A 66 25.85 -3.57 -15.75
CA ALA A 66 26.28 -2.71 -14.63
C ALA A 66 26.15 -1.20 -14.91
N LYS A 67 26.36 -0.78 -16.16
CA LYS A 67 26.23 0.62 -16.57
C LYS A 67 24.79 1.11 -16.71
N PHE A 68 23.79 0.20 -16.69
CA PHE A 68 22.37 0.52 -16.91
C PHE A 68 21.51 0.26 -15.71
N ALA A 69 22.01 -0.42 -14.68
CA ALA A 69 21.24 -0.81 -13.53
C ALA A 69 22.06 -0.67 -12.25
N ALA A 70 21.46 -0.12 -11.21
CA ALA A 70 22.05 -0.11 -9.88
C ALA A 70 22.20 -1.56 -9.37
N PRO A 71 23.24 -1.85 -8.57
CA PRO A 71 23.32 -3.09 -7.81
C PRO A 71 22.06 -3.33 -6.98
N TYR A 72 21.63 -4.57 -6.85
CA TYR A 72 20.48 -4.91 -6.01
C TYR A 72 20.70 -4.56 -4.54
N ASP A 73 21.92 -4.73 -4.04
CA ASP A 73 22.32 -4.39 -2.69
C ASP A 73 22.11 -2.91 -2.34
N LEU A 74 22.20 -1.98 -3.31
CA LEU A 74 21.90 -0.57 -3.07
C LEU A 74 20.45 -0.32 -2.66
N ASN A 75 19.52 -1.22 -2.96
CA ASN A 75 18.13 -1.11 -2.56
C ASN A 75 17.88 -1.63 -1.13
N TYR A 76 18.86 -2.24 -0.48
CA TYR A 76 18.71 -2.96 0.79
C TYR A 76 19.65 -2.46 1.90
N ILE A 77 20.53 -1.53 1.62
CA ILE A 77 21.57 -1.07 2.56
C ILE A 77 21.02 -0.14 3.63
N HIS A 78 19.86 0.45 3.41
CA HIS A 78 19.35 1.53 4.28
C HIS A 78 18.06 1.12 4.97
N PRO A 79 18.04 1.14 6.32
CA PRO A 79 16.81 0.96 7.05
C PRO A 79 15.88 2.16 6.80
N ASN A 80 14.59 1.88 6.67
CA ASN A 80 13.54 2.89 6.69
C ASN A 80 13.38 3.40 8.13
N ILE A 81 14.06 4.46 8.49
CA ILE A 81 14.04 4.99 9.86
C ILE A 81 12.97 6.09 9.97
N TYR A 82 12.13 5.95 10.99
CA TYR A 82 11.24 7.01 11.43
C TYR A 82 11.96 7.90 12.45
N SER A 83 12.09 9.20 12.16
CA SER A 83 12.77 10.18 12.99
C SER A 83 11.84 11.23 13.60
N GLY A 84 10.53 11.09 13.42
CA GLY A 84 9.53 12.03 13.95
C GLY A 84 9.32 11.91 15.46
N ALA A 85 8.56 12.86 16.02
CA ALA A 85 8.28 12.97 17.47
C ALA A 85 7.06 12.14 17.92
N GLY A 86 6.47 11.32 17.06
CA GLY A 86 5.24 10.56 17.37
C GLY A 86 5.40 9.58 18.55
N ARG A 87 6.62 9.17 18.89
CA ARG A 87 6.90 8.28 20.03
C ARG A 87 6.48 8.86 21.37
N ASP A 88 6.44 10.18 21.49
CA ASP A 88 6.10 10.89 22.74
C ASP A 88 4.59 11.09 22.93
N ILE A 89 3.77 10.71 21.92
CA ILE A 89 2.32 10.79 22.02
C ILE A 89 1.84 9.76 23.06
N PRO A 90 1.12 10.20 24.11
CA PRO A 90 0.66 9.30 25.15
C PRO A 90 -0.43 8.36 24.64
N GLU A 91 -0.50 7.18 25.23
CA GLU A 91 -1.57 6.23 24.97
C GLU A 91 -2.92 6.79 25.48
N PRO A 92 -4.01 6.69 24.69
CA PRO A 92 -5.33 7.15 25.12
C PRO A 92 -5.88 6.29 26.28
N GLY A 93 -6.35 6.94 27.33
CA GLY A 93 -6.80 6.24 28.55
C GLY A 93 -8.21 5.60 28.50
N ASN A 94 -9.03 5.97 27.51
CA ASN A 94 -10.48 5.67 27.50
C ASN A 94 -10.94 4.78 26.34
N LEU A 95 -10.05 4.00 25.76
CA LEU A 95 -10.40 3.10 24.67
C LEU A 95 -11.11 1.85 25.16
N THR A 96 -12.16 1.44 24.46
CA THR A 96 -12.94 0.21 24.71
C THR A 96 -12.53 -0.93 23.78
N GLU A 97 -11.92 -0.63 22.65
CA GLU A 97 -11.46 -1.55 21.62
C GLU A 97 -10.21 -1.02 20.94
N VAL A 98 -9.47 -1.90 20.27
CA VAL A 98 -8.29 -1.55 19.45
C VAL A 98 -8.63 -1.80 17.99
N ARG A 99 -8.74 -0.75 17.21
CA ARG A 99 -9.15 -0.80 15.81
C ARG A 99 -7.96 -0.96 14.88
N ILE A 100 -8.12 -1.82 13.89
CA ILE A 100 -7.17 -2.05 12.79
C ILE A 100 -7.95 -1.95 11.49
N GLY A 101 -7.56 -1.07 10.61
CA GLY A 101 -8.20 -0.92 9.31
C GLY A 101 -7.82 -2.08 8.38
N PHE A 102 -8.78 -2.79 7.87
CA PHE A 102 -8.60 -3.79 6.82
C PHE A 102 -8.95 -3.16 5.47
N LEU A 103 -8.00 -3.10 4.56
CA LEU A 103 -8.17 -2.60 3.20
C LEU A 103 -8.02 -3.74 2.20
N GLY A 104 -9.07 -4.06 1.47
CA GLY A 104 -9.02 -5.12 0.48
C GLY A 104 -10.24 -5.13 -0.44
N PRO A 105 -10.12 -5.77 -1.61
CA PRO A 105 -11.24 -5.95 -2.53
C PRO A 105 -12.18 -7.00 -1.96
N ILE A 106 -13.15 -6.61 -1.14
CA ILE A 106 -14.10 -7.54 -0.50
C ILE A 106 -15.47 -7.57 -1.16
N GLU A 107 -15.81 -6.52 -1.91
CA GLU A 107 -17.09 -6.39 -2.62
C GLU A 107 -16.92 -5.78 -4.01
N HIS A 108 -17.76 -6.19 -4.93
CA HIS A 108 -17.91 -5.59 -6.27
C HIS A 108 -16.59 -5.45 -7.07
N ASN A 109 -15.68 -6.37 -6.89
CA ASN A 109 -14.37 -6.40 -7.54
C ASN A 109 -14.08 -7.82 -8.03
N PRO A 110 -13.51 -8.04 -9.23
CA PRO A 110 -13.10 -9.36 -9.70
C PRO A 110 -12.13 -10.09 -8.76
N GLU A 111 -11.34 -9.35 -7.99
CA GLU A 111 -10.40 -9.90 -7.01
C GLU A 111 -11.03 -10.14 -5.62
N SER A 112 -12.36 -9.99 -5.46
CA SER A 112 -13.04 -10.14 -4.16
C SER A 112 -12.82 -11.51 -3.52
N VAL A 113 -12.68 -12.55 -4.31
CA VAL A 113 -12.34 -13.89 -3.81
C VAL A 113 -11.00 -13.89 -3.05
N PHE A 114 -10.00 -13.18 -3.56
CA PHE A 114 -8.69 -13.08 -2.90
C PHE A 114 -8.74 -12.14 -1.69
N GLY A 115 -9.49 -11.04 -1.80
CA GLY A 115 -9.72 -10.12 -0.69
C GLY A 115 -10.41 -10.78 0.50
N LEU A 116 -11.43 -11.58 0.24
CA LEU A 116 -12.13 -12.34 1.29
C LEU A 116 -11.22 -13.40 1.93
N ARG A 117 -10.39 -14.10 1.16
CA ARG A 117 -9.39 -15.05 1.70
C ARG A 117 -8.37 -14.33 2.60
N MET A 118 -7.87 -13.17 2.18
CA MET A 118 -6.99 -12.33 3.00
C MET A 118 -7.70 -11.90 4.29
N LEU A 119 -8.97 -11.49 4.20
CA LEU A 119 -9.79 -11.12 5.36
C LEU A 119 -9.96 -12.30 6.32
N HIS A 120 -10.27 -13.50 5.83
CA HIS A 120 -10.45 -14.69 6.66
C HIS A 120 -9.17 -15.04 7.44
N GLY A 121 -8.00 -14.94 6.79
CA GLY A 121 -6.71 -15.15 7.48
C GLY A 121 -6.48 -14.13 8.59
N ALA A 122 -6.68 -12.85 8.31
CA ALA A 122 -6.55 -11.76 9.28
C ALA A 122 -7.58 -11.90 10.42
N GLN A 123 -8.84 -12.25 10.09
CA GLN A 123 -9.90 -12.42 11.07
C GLN A 123 -9.62 -13.57 12.05
N LEU A 124 -9.10 -14.71 11.54
CA LEU A 124 -8.72 -15.81 12.43
C LEU A 124 -7.66 -15.39 13.45
N ALA A 125 -6.63 -14.66 13.02
CA ALA A 125 -5.61 -14.14 13.92
C ALA A 125 -6.19 -13.20 14.99
N VAL A 126 -7.11 -12.32 14.58
CA VAL A 126 -7.81 -11.40 15.50
C VAL A 126 -8.72 -12.17 16.47
N ASP A 127 -9.50 -13.13 15.99
CA ASP A 127 -10.38 -13.96 16.83
C ASP A 127 -9.57 -14.69 17.91
N GLU A 128 -8.41 -15.24 17.54
CA GLU A 128 -7.52 -15.94 18.47
C GLU A 128 -6.82 -15.00 19.45
N ALA A 129 -6.40 -13.82 19.02
CA ALA A 129 -5.85 -12.80 19.91
C ALA A 129 -6.88 -12.33 20.94
N ASN A 130 -8.13 -12.16 20.50
CA ASN A 130 -9.24 -11.81 21.38
C ASN A 130 -9.58 -12.93 22.37
N ALA A 131 -9.54 -14.19 21.93
CA ALA A 131 -9.72 -15.34 22.82
C ALA A 131 -8.63 -15.44 23.91
N ARG A 132 -7.42 -14.91 23.63
CA ARG A 132 -6.32 -14.78 24.61
C ARG A 132 -6.43 -13.53 25.50
N GLY A 133 -7.48 -12.72 25.34
CA GLY A 133 -7.73 -11.53 26.16
C GLY A 133 -7.48 -10.18 25.48
N GLY A 134 -7.16 -10.18 24.19
CA GLY A 134 -6.96 -8.95 23.40
C GLY A 134 -5.81 -8.08 23.93
N TYR A 135 -5.93 -6.78 23.75
CA TYR A 135 -4.99 -5.78 24.26
C TYR A 135 -5.37 -5.32 25.68
N GLY A 136 -4.78 -5.90 26.69
CA GLY A 136 -5.07 -5.53 28.09
C GLY A 136 -6.56 -5.65 28.45
N GLY A 137 -7.24 -6.68 27.98
CA GLY A 137 -8.68 -6.91 28.15
C GLY A 137 -9.59 -6.21 27.12
N LYS A 138 -9.04 -5.41 26.21
CA LYS A 138 -9.76 -4.75 25.13
C LYS A 138 -9.69 -5.59 23.85
N PRO A 139 -10.81 -5.85 23.15
CA PRO A 139 -10.79 -6.61 21.93
C PRO A 139 -10.13 -5.83 20.78
N PHE A 140 -9.42 -6.54 19.94
CA PHE A 140 -9.04 -6.06 18.61
C PHE A 140 -10.26 -6.14 17.67
N ARG A 141 -10.40 -5.17 16.80
CA ARG A 141 -11.48 -5.12 15.83
C ARG A 141 -10.96 -4.72 14.46
N LEU A 142 -11.33 -5.48 13.43
CA LEU A 142 -11.09 -5.09 12.05
C LEU A 142 -12.18 -4.11 11.58
N MET A 143 -11.75 -2.95 11.10
CA MET A 143 -12.60 -1.98 10.41
C MET A 143 -12.47 -2.26 8.92
N LEU A 144 -13.57 -2.72 8.30
CA LEU A 144 -13.53 -3.23 6.93
C LEU A 144 -13.74 -2.10 5.92
N HIS A 145 -12.79 -1.92 5.04
CA HIS A 145 -12.81 -0.96 3.95
C HIS A 145 -12.61 -1.66 2.61
N ASN A 146 -13.54 -1.43 1.69
CA ASN A 146 -13.48 -2.07 0.39
C ASN A 146 -12.53 -1.32 -0.55
N ASP A 147 -11.61 -2.06 -1.13
CA ASP A 147 -10.70 -1.57 -2.17
C ASP A 147 -11.44 -1.50 -3.50
N TYR A 148 -12.16 -0.41 -3.72
CA TYR A 148 -12.70 -0.08 -5.03
C TYR A 148 -11.58 0.41 -5.93
N ASP A 149 -10.92 -0.52 -6.60
CA ASP A 149 -10.05 -0.11 -7.67
C ASP A 149 -10.88 0.31 -8.89
N ASN A 150 -10.56 1.46 -9.48
CA ASN A 150 -11.14 1.92 -10.75
C ASN A 150 -10.64 1.08 -11.96
N TRP A 151 -10.41 -0.23 -11.75
CA TRP A 151 -9.91 -1.11 -12.78
C TRP A 151 -10.78 -1.11 -14.05
N GLN A 152 -12.10 -0.89 -13.91
CA GLN A 152 -13.00 -0.76 -15.07
C GLN A 152 -12.65 0.43 -15.95
N ALA A 153 -12.32 1.56 -15.36
CA ALA A 153 -11.87 2.72 -16.14
C ALA A 153 -10.54 2.44 -16.86
N ARG A 154 -9.66 1.65 -16.25
CA ARG A 154 -8.38 1.26 -16.86
C ARG A 154 -8.51 0.27 -17.97
N THR A 155 -9.42 -0.69 -17.87
CA THR A 155 -9.69 -1.65 -18.96
C THR A 155 -10.22 -0.96 -20.20
N VAL A 156 -10.98 0.14 -20.06
CA VAL A 156 -11.54 0.90 -21.18
C VAL A 156 -10.48 1.75 -21.88
N TYR A 157 -9.49 2.31 -21.16
CA TYR A 157 -8.55 3.27 -21.76
C TYR A 157 -7.18 2.69 -22.14
N GLY A 158 -6.86 1.46 -21.71
CA GLY A 158 -5.57 0.80 -22.00
C GLY A 158 -4.39 1.39 -21.21
N ASP A 159 -3.21 0.76 -21.34
CA ASP A 159 -2.01 0.99 -20.54
C ASP A 159 -1.32 2.33 -20.72
N ASP A 160 -1.47 2.91 -21.89
CA ASP A 160 -0.56 3.95 -22.36
C ASP A 160 -1.08 5.35 -22.04
N ARG A 161 -2.19 5.47 -21.31
CA ARG A 161 -2.72 6.75 -20.87
C ARG A 161 -2.68 6.86 -19.36
N PRO A 162 -2.38 8.03 -18.81
CA PRO A 162 -2.65 8.31 -17.42
C PRO A 162 -4.14 8.05 -17.19
N THR A 163 -4.43 6.95 -16.55
CA THR A 163 -5.73 6.27 -16.59
C THR A 163 -6.75 6.90 -15.69
N ASP A 164 -6.39 7.90 -14.95
CA ASP A 164 -7.32 8.54 -14.06
C ASP A 164 -7.08 10.04 -13.97
N PRO A 165 -8.01 10.87 -14.45
CA PRO A 165 -8.04 12.25 -14.06
C PRO A 165 -8.34 12.40 -12.55
N THR A 166 -8.87 11.39 -11.87
CA THR A 166 -9.07 11.42 -10.44
C THR A 166 -7.77 11.12 -9.72
N ILE A 167 -7.08 12.16 -9.34
CA ILE A 167 -5.88 12.14 -8.49
C ILE A 167 -6.18 11.50 -7.14
N TRP A 168 -7.46 11.36 -6.80
CA TRP A 168 -7.98 10.88 -5.55
C TRP A 168 -9.16 9.94 -5.81
N GLY A 169 -8.91 8.66 -5.83
CA GLY A 169 -9.93 7.63 -6.05
C GLY A 169 -10.62 7.20 -4.75
N SER A 170 -11.58 6.29 -4.87
CA SER A 170 -12.30 5.71 -3.74
C SER A 170 -11.36 5.11 -2.68
N ALA A 171 -10.31 4.40 -3.09
CA ALA A 171 -9.32 3.85 -2.18
C ALA A 171 -8.64 4.91 -1.30
N SER A 172 -8.42 6.13 -1.81
CA SER A 172 -7.89 7.23 -1.00
C SER A 172 -8.87 7.64 0.10
N ASN A 173 -10.17 7.72 -0.23
CA ASN A 173 -11.21 8.06 0.74
C ASN A 173 -11.32 7.00 1.83
N GLU A 174 -11.24 5.71 1.47
CA GLU A 174 -11.26 4.62 2.44
C GLU A 174 -10.09 4.73 3.42
N VAL A 175 -8.87 4.97 2.92
CA VAL A 175 -7.70 5.14 3.79
C VAL A 175 -7.80 6.39 4.67
N VAL A 176 -8.36 7.48 4.15
CA VAL A 176 -8.63 8.68 4.94
C VAL A 176 -9.62 8.37 6.06
N SER A 177 -10.71 7.65 5.78
CA SER A 177 -11.69 7.24 6.79
C SER A 177 -11.08 6.35 7.87
N MET A 178 -10.26 5.35 7.50
CA MET A 178 -9.52 4.52 8.47
C MET A 178 -8.70 5.37 9.44
N VAL A 179 -7.98 6.35 8.90
CA VAL A 179 -7.05 7.16 9.72
C VAL A 179 -7.78 8.14 10.62
N TYR A 180 -8.77 8.86 10.10
CA TYR A 180 -9.33 10.05 10.74
C TYR A 180 -10.73 9.82 11.32
N ASP A 181 -11.57 8.97 10.69
CA ASP A 181 -12.91 8.65 11.17
C ASP A 181 -12.85 7.46 12.16
N ASP A 182 -12.27 6.33 11.74
CA ASP A 182 -12.15 5.12 12.57
C ASP A 182 -11.02 5.23 13.60
N ARG A 183 -10.00 6.04 13.31
CA ARG A 183 -8.82 6.24 14.16
C ARG A 183 -8.05 4.95 14.39
N ASP A 184 -7.85 4.18 13.32
CA ASP A 184 -7.14 2.92 13.34
C ASP A 184 -5.69 3.06 13.81
N TRP A 185 -5.19 2.03 14.48
CA TRP A 185 -3.81 1.97 14.96
C TRP A 185 -2.83 1.52 13.89
N ALA A 186 -3.30 0.74 12.95
CA ALA A 186 -2.57 0.28 11.77
C ALA A 186 -3.54 0.00 10.62
N ILE A 187 -3.01 -0.09 9.40
CA ILE A 187 -3.73 -0.52 8.21
C ILE A 187 -3.19 -1.88 7.80
N PHE A 188 -4.06 -2.82 7.47
CA PHE A 188 -3.74 -4.14 6.96
C PHE A 188 -4.25 -4.28 5.52
N GLY A 189 -3.36 -4.61 4.57
CA GLY A 189 -3.71 -4.75 3.14
C GLY A 189 -3.00 -3.69 2.28
N SER A 190 -3.30 -3.53 0.99
CA SER A 190 -4.28 -4.22 0.17
C SER A 190 -3.61 -5.33 -0.68
N ILE A 191 -4.43 -6.12 -1.40
CA ILE A 191 -3.95 -7.03 -2.45
C ILE A 191 -3.40 -6.23 -3.64
N SER A 192 -4.07 -5.14 -4.00
CA SER A 192 -3.68 -4.27 -5.08
C SER A 192 -2.43 -3.45 -4.72
N SER A 193 -1.36 -3.64 -5.48
CA SER A 193 -0.15 -2.82 -5.32
C SER A 193 -0.40 -1.34 -5.59
N GLU A 194 -1.38 -1.02 -6.41
CA GLU A 194 -1.75 0.36 -6.70
C GLU A 194 -2.46 1.01 -5.52
N THR A 195 -3.44 0.35 -4.95
CA THR A 195 -4.11 0.79 -3.73
C THR A 195 -3.13 0.93 -2.58
N THR A 196 -2.17 0.01 -2.45
CA THR A 196 -1.12 0.10 -1.45
C THR A 196 -0.25 1.35 -1.64
N HIS A 197 0.10 1.72 -2.88
CA HIS A 197 0.79 2.98 -3.15
C HIS A 197 -0.02 4.22 -2.77
N ILE A 198 -1.33 4.18 -2.99
CA ILE A 198 -2.24 5.25 -2.59
C ILE A 198 -2.29 5.34 -1.06
N ALA A 199 -2.50 4.22 -0.39
CA ALA A 199 -2.54 4.12 1.06
C ALA A 199 -1.24 4.67 1.71
N LEU A 200 -0.11 4.35 1.11
CA LEU A 200 1.20 4.76 1.60
C LEU A 200 1.38 6.29 1.65
N ARG A 201 0.77 7.03 0.74
CA ARG A 201 0.80 8.50 0.74
C ARG A 201 0.07 9.08 1.95
N VAL A 202 -1.09 8.52 2.27
CA VAL A 202 -1.85 8.93 3.47
C VAL A 202 -1.10 8.49 4.72
N ALA A 203 -0.60 7.25 4.74
CA ALA A 203 0.12 6.68 5.88
C ALA A 203 1.37 7.48 6.26
N LEU A 204 2.11 7.99 5.27
CA LEU A 204 3.29 8.82 5.51
C LEU A 204 2.98 10.02 6.39
N ARG A 205 1.87 10.71 6.12
CA ARG A 205 1.48 11.94 6.82
C ARG A 205 0.68 11.68 8.09
N ALA A 206 -0.10 10.61 8.07
CA ALA A 206 -0.85 10.17 9.24
C ALA A 206 0.03 9.45 10.28
N GLU A 207 1.27 9.12 9.90
CA GLU A 207 2.19 8.34 10.74
C GLU A 207 1.53 7.06 11.24
N ILE A 208 1.01 6.25 10.29
CA ILE A 208 0.32 4.99 10.57
C ILE A 208 0.98 3.81 9.86
N PRO A 209 1.32 2.71 10.57
CA PRO A 209 1.89 1.53 9.93
C PRO A 209 0.90 0.85 8.98
N ILE A 210 1.41 0.43 7.82
CA ILE A 210 0.74 -0.47 6.89
C ILE A 210 1.46 -1.81 6.94
N VAL A 211 0.73 -2.88 7.25
CA VAL A 211 1.22 -4.26 7.15
C VAL A 211 0.53 -4.93 5.96
N ASN A 212 1.31 -5.55 5.10
CA ASN A 212 0.83 -6.09 3.84
C ASN A 212 1.32 -7.52 3.63
N SER A 213 0.43 -8.40 3.16
CA SER A 213 0.71 -9.82 2.90
C SER A 213 0.53 -10.25 1.44
N ALA A 214 0.27 -9.30 0.54
CA ALA A 214 -0.15 -9.63 -0.82
C ALA A 214 0.41 -8.73 -1.93
N SER A 215 0.69 -7.45 -1.67
CA SER A 215 1.28 -6.54 -2.65
C SER A 215 2.77 -6.80 -2.81
N THR A 216 3.19 -7.20 -4.00
CA THR A 216 4.57 -7.62 -4.29
C THR A 216 5.37 -6.61 -5.10
N ASP A 217 4.80 -5.45 -5.44
CA ASP A 217 5.50 -4.40 -6.20
C ASP A 217 6.70 -3.85 -5.39
N PRO A 218 7.94 -4.10 -5.82
CA PRO A 218 9.12 -3.67 -5.08
C PRO A 218 9.30 -2.15 -5.03
N THR A 219 8.59 -1.39 -5.86
CA THR A 219 8.65 0.07 -5.80
C THR A 219 7.94 0.65 -4.58
N ILE A 220 7.11 -0.14 -3.87
CA ILE A 220 6.46 0.30 -2.63
C ILE A 220 7.50 0.51 -1.53
N PRO A 221 8.29 -0.48 -1.11
CA PRO A 221 9.34 -0.28 -0.11
C PRO A 221 10.48 0.62 -0.63
N GLU A 222 10.73 0.66 -1.95
CA GLU A 222 11.74 1.55 -2.57
C GLU A 222 11.37 3.05 -2.48
N THR A 223 10.17 3.41 -2.04
CA THR A 223 9.82 4.79 -1.70
C THR A 223 10.55 5.30 -0.46
N TYR A 224 11.15 4.41 0.33
CA TYR A 224 11.75 4.68 1.64
C TYR A 224 10.79 5.35 2.64
N ILE A 225 9.49 5.12 2.46
CA ILE A 225 8.47 5.53 3.44
C ILE A 225 8.51 4.54 4.60
N PRO A 226 8.81 4.96 5.83
CA PRO A 226 9.09 4.04 6.94
C PRO A 226 7.85 3.33 7.50
N TRP A 227 6.68 3.56 6.92
CA TRP A 227 5.40 3.08 7.43
C TRP A 227 4.90 1.81 6.73
N TYR A 228 5.70 1.18 5.87
CA TYR A 228 5.31 -0.01 5.11
C TYR A 228 6.11 -1.24 5.54
N PHE A 229 5.39 -2.32 5.83
CA PHE A 229 5.91 -3.61 6.26
C PHE A 229 5.26 -4.71 5.42
N THR A 230 6.04 -5.68 4.96
CA THR A 230 5.50 -6.77 4.14
C THR A 230 6.13 -8.12 4.48
N ASP A 231 5.29 -9.14 4.65
CA ASP A 231 5.70 -10.50 4.93
C ASP A 231 5.75 -11.42 3.69
N ILE A 232 5.40 -10.89 2.52
CA ILE A 232 5.58 -11.60 1.26
C ILE A 232 6.84 -11.13 0.52
N GLN A 233 7.52 -12.04 -0.15
CA GLN A 233 8.65 -11.72 -1.02
C GLN A 233 8.18 -10.89 -2.23
N ASP A 234 8.88 -9.81 -2.51
CA ASP A 234 8.56 -8.92 -3.62
C ASP A 234 8.82 -9.54 -5.02
N ASP A 235 8.31 -8.89 -6.06
CA ASP A 235 8.47 -9.35 -7.44
C ASP A 235 9.93 -9.41 -7.88
N ARG A 236 10.86 -8.72 -7.21
CA ARG A 236 12.28 -8.80 -7.50
C ARG A 236 12.85 -10.16 -7.11
N VAL A 237 12.55 -10.63 -5.90
CA VAL A 237 12.94 -11.95 -5.42
C VAL A 237 12.29 -13.03 -6.25
N GLN A 238 10.99 -12.92 -6.49
CA GLN A 238 10.23 -13.88 -7.29
C GLN A 238 10.81 -14.01 -8.70
N CYS A 239 11.04 -12.91 -9.37
CA CYS A 239 11.54 -12.89 -10.75
C CYS A 239 12.99 -13.39 -10.86
N LEU A 240 13.86 -13.02 -9.92
CA LEU A 240 15.24 -13.53 -9.90
C LEU A 240 15.26 -15.04 -9.71
N THR A 241 14.45 -15.54 -8.75
CA THR A 241 14.31 -16.99 -8.52
C THR A 241 13.85 -17.70 -9.77
N LEU A 242 12.80 -17.19 -10.41
CA LEU A 242 12.25 -17.79 -11.63
C LEU A 242 13.20 -17.72 -12.81
N ALA A 243 13.87 -16.59 -13.02
CA ALA A 243 14.83 -16.42 -14.10
C ALA A 243 16.04 -17.36 -13.94
N ARG A 244 16.56 -17.54 -12.72
CA ARG A 244 17.61 -18.52 -12.43
C ARG A 244 17.15 -19.94 -12.70
N HIS A 245 15.98 -20.29 -12.27
CA HIS A 245 15.40 -21.60 -12.55
C HIS A 245 15.34 -21.84 -14.08
N ILE A 246 14.80 -20.89 -14.84
CA ILE A 246 14.65 -21.03 -16.30
C ILE A 246 15.99 -21.07 -17.00
N PHE A 247 16.88 -20.12 -16.74
CA PHE A 247 18.09 -19.93 -17.55
C PHE A 247 19.29 -20.73 -17.02
N SER A 248 19.48 -20.78 -15.70
CA SER A 248 20.65 -21.43 -15.09
C SER A 248 20.40 -22.92 -14.81
N GLU A 249 19.29 -23.30 -14.17
CA GLU A 249 19.01 -24.69 -13.81
C GLU A 249 18.54 -25.50 -15.01
N LEU A 250 17.58 -24.98 -15.78
CA LEU A 250 16.98 -25.70 -16.92
C LEU A 250 17.72 -25.46 -18.23
N GLY A 251 18.61 -24.49 -18.29
CA GLY A 251 19.42 -24.17 -19.47
C GLY A 251 18.63 -23.61 -20.65
N LEU A 252 17.36 -23.17 -20.45
CA LEU A 252 16.57 -22.50 -21.47
C LEU A 252 17.20 -21.15 -21.84
N LYS A 253 16.93 -20.62 -23.03
CA LYS A 253 17.66 -19.45 -23.54
C LYS A 253 16.76 -18.29 -23.91
N ARG A 254 15.51 -18.52 -24.26
CA ARG A 254 14.63 -17.56 -24.91
C ARG A 254 13.27 -17.56 -24.23
N ALA A 255 13.04 -16.58 -23.37
CA ALA A 255 11.75 -16.42 -22.67
C ALA A 255 10.85 -15.41 -23.37
N ALA A 256 9.59 -15.77 -23.56
CA ALA A 256 8.50 -14.86 -23.87
C ALA A 256 7.73 -14.52 -22.60
N LEU A 257 7.21 -13.31 -22.49
CA LEU A 257 6.33 -12.89 -21.39
C LEU A 257 4.90 -12.75 -21.88
N LEU A 258 3.97 -13.24 -21.06
CA LEU A 258 2.53 -13.01 -21.23
C LEU A 258 1.95 -12.55 -19.89
N ARG A 259 1.47 -11.32 -19.83
CA ARG A 259 1.05 -10.70 -18.58
C ARG A 259 -0.34 -10.12 -18.62
N ILE A 260 -0.96 -10.09 -17.43
CA ILE A 260 -2.15 -9.29 -17.20
C ILE A 260 -1.83 -7.80 -17.33
N ASN A 261 -2.76 -7.02 -17.86
CA ASN A 261 -2.63 -5.59 -18.05
C ASN A 261 -3.09 -4.81 -16.81
N SER A 262 -2.41 -5.02 -15.70
CA SER A 262 -2.58 -4.34 -14.42
C SER A 262 -1.22 -3.81 -13.93
N ARG A 263 -1.20 -3.05 -12.83
CA ARG A 263 0.05 -2.64 -12.20
C ARG A 263 0.89 -3.87 -11.81
N TYR A 264 0.25 -4.87 -11.17
CA TYR A 264 0.90 -6.14 -10.83
C TYR A 264 1.60 -6.77 -12.04
N GLY A 265 0.88 -6.92 -13.17
CA GLY A 265 1.47 -7.50 -14.37
C GLY A 265 2.62 -6.70 -14.94
N ARG A 266 2.51 -5.36 -14.98
CA ARG A 266 3.56 -4.49 -15.55
C ARG A 266 4.85 -4.52 -14.73
N PHE A 267 4.74 -4.36 -13.42
CA PHE A 267 5.91 -4.29 -12.54
C PHE A 267 6.57 -5.66 -12.36
N GLY A 268 5.78 -6.74 -12.24
CA GLY A 268 6.33 -8.08 -12.20
C GLY A 268 7.19 -8.41 -13.42
N VAL A 269 6.64 -8.26 -14.63
CA VAL A 269 7.45 -8.55 -15.83
C VAL A 269 8.62 -7.57 -16.05
N LEU A 270 8.51 -6.33 -15.53
CA LEU A 270 9.65 -5.41 -15.52
C LEU A 270 10.83 -6.00 -14.71
N LYS A 271 10.54 -6.56 -13.54
CA LYS A 271 11.56 -7.21 -12.70
C LYS A 271 12.06 -8.51 -13.31
N PHE A 272 11.20 -9.28 -13.98
CA PHE A 272 11.66 -10.45 -14.73
C PHE A 272 12.60 -10.07 -15.90
N ARG A 273 12.28 -9.02 -16.65
CA ARG A 273 13.15 -8.50 -17.70
C ARG A 273 14.51 -8.07 -17.16
N ASP A 274 14.54 -7.40 -16.01
CA ASP A 274 15.75 -7.00 -15.33
C ASP A 274 16.58 -8.23 -14.92
N ALA A 275 15.99 -9.20 -14.24
CA ALA A 275 16.65 -10.44 -13.84
C ALA A 275 17.18 -11.22 -15.04
N ALA A 276 16.38 -11.37 -16.09
CA ALA A 276 16.78 -12.06 -17.32
C ALA A 276 17.98 -11.38 -18.01
N ARG A 277 17.99 -10.05 -18.06
CA ARG A 277 19.13 -9.28 -18.61
C ARG A 277 20.39 -9.49 -17.78
N ARG A 278 20.29 -9.45 -16.45
CA ARG A 278 21.42 -9.67 -15.53
C ARG A 278 22.06 -11.05 -15.73
N LEU A 279 21.24 -12.04 -16.07
CA LEU A 279 21.69 -13.40 -16.40
C LEU A 279 22.12 -13.58 -17.87
N GLY A 280 22.11 -12.52 -18.69
CA GLY A 280 22.52 -12.57 -20.09
C GLY A 280 21.47 -13.13 -21.07
N HIS A 281 20.21 -13.23 -20.65
CA HIS A 281 19.10 -13.78 -21.42
C HIS A 281 17.95 -12.79 -21.61
N PRO A 282 18.11 -11.72 -22.43
CA PRO A 282 17.04 -10.75 -22.61
C PRO A 282 15.78 -11.41 -23.17
N VAL A 283 14.62 -10.98 -22.67
CA VAL A 283 13.31 -11.45 -23.11
C VAL A 283 13.11 -11.20 -24.59
N VAL A 284 12.60 -12.19 -25.32
CA VAL A 284 12.44 -12.11 -26.78
C VAL A 284 11.18 -11.38 -27.21
N ILE A 285 10.10 -11.47 -26.44
CA ILE A 285 8.84 -10.80 -26.70
C ILE A 285 8.00 -10.67 -25.42
N GLU A 286 7.19 -9.64 -25.36
CA GLU A 286 6.17 -9.43 -24.33
C GLU A 286 4.80 -9.25 -24.97
N GLN A 287 3.81 -9.98 -24.46
CA GLN A 287 2.40 -9.84 -24.82
C GLN A 287 1.59 -9.54 -23.57
N LYS A 288 0.46 -8.85 -23.76
CA LYS A 288 -0.44 -8.48 -22.68
C LYS A 288 -1.88 -8.91 -22.99
N TYR A 289 -2.65 -9.11 -21.92
CA TYR A 289 -4.09 -9.36 -21.96
C TYR A 289 -4.80 -8.52 -20.90
N LEU A 290 -6.10 -8.27 -21.07
CA LEU A 290 -6.89 -7.50 -20.11
C LEU A 290 -7.46 -8.43 -19.01
N PRO A 291 -7.68 -7.92 -17.79
CA PRO A 291 -8.51 -8.62 -16.81
C PRO A 291 -9.86 -8.98 -17.44
N GLY A 292 -10.26 -10.25 -17.34
CA GLY A 292 -11.49 -10.75 -17.93
C GLY A 292 -11.40 -11.26 -19.37
N ASP A 293 -10.26 -11.12 -20.05
CA ASP A 293 -10.05 -11.78 -21.34
C ASP A 293 -10.16 -13.30 -21.18
N THR A 294 -10.80 -13.95 -22.16
CA THR A 294 -10.98 -15.41 -22.24
C THR A 294 -10.40 -16.03 -23.49
N ASP A 295 -10.06 -15.22 -24.50
CA ASP A 295 -9.39 -15.65 -25.71
C ASP A 295 -7.98 -15.04 -25.80
N PHE A 296 -6.98 -15.91 -25.86
CA PHE A 296 -5.56 -15.57 -25.90
C PHE A 296 -4.89 -16.00 -27.20
N SER A 297 -5.67 -16.42 -28.20
CA SER A 297 -5.18 -16.98 -29.47
C SER A 297 -4.24 -16.02 -30.20
N LYS A 298 -4.54 -14.73 -30.18
CA LYS A 298 -3.70 -13.68 -30.80
C LYS A 298 -2.32 -13.60 -30.13
N GLN A 299 -2.29 -13.51 -28.81
CA GLN A 299 -1.05 -13.43 -28.04
C GLN A 299 -0.21 -14.71 -28.20
N LEU A 300 -0.85 -15.86 -28.14
CA LEU A 300 -0.19 -17.16 -28.31
C LEU A 300 0.39 -17.34 -29.71
N SER A 301 -0.30 -16.89 -30.77
CA SER A 301 0.23 -16.89 -32.15
C SER A 301 1.50 -16.06 -32.28
N VAL A 302 1.53 -14.88 -31.66
CA VAL A 302 2.72 -14.00 -31.66
C VAL A 302 3.87 -14.66 -30.90
N ILE A 303 3.59 -15.26 -29.74
CA ILE A 303 4.58 -15.97 -28.93
C ILE A 303 5.13 -17.19 -29.69
N ALA A 304 4.29 -17.96 -30.36
CA ALA A 304 4.71 -19.10 -31.19
C ALA A 304 5.71 -18.69 -32.27
N SER A 305 5.48 -17.53 -32.91
CA SER A 305 6.36 -16.97 -33.94
C SER A 305 7.68 -16.46 -33.42
N SER A 306 7.80 -16.16 -32.13
CA SER A 306 8.99 -15.59 -31.49
C SER A 306 10.14 -16.60 -31.30
N ARG A 307 9.90 -17.88 -31.50
CA ARG A 307 10.81 -19.01 -31.20
C ARG A 307 11.27 -19.02 -29.72
N ALA A 308 10.41 -18.58 -28.80
CA ALA A 308 10.66 -18.76 -27.37
C ALA A 308 10.65 -20.23 -27.00
N ASP A 309 11.52 -20.65 -26.09
CA ASP A 309 11.56 -22.00 -25.50
C ASP A 309 10.89 -22.04 -24.13
N ALA A 310 10.68 -20.88 -23.52
CA ALA A 310 9.98 -20.67 -22.27
C ALA A 310 8.91 -19.57 -22.40
N ILE A 311 7.79 -19.75 -21.70
CA ILE A 311 6.77 -18.70 -21.56
C ILE A 311 6.61 -18.42 -20.08
N VAL A 312 6.66 -17.14 -19.69
CA VAL A 312 6.43 -16.70 -18.31
C VAL A 312 5.09 -15.98 -18.24
N LEU A 313 4.17 -16.54 -17.45
CA LEU A 313 2.86 -15.97 -17.17
C LEU A 313 2.91 -15.11 -15.91
N TRP A 314 2.45 -13.89 -16.00
CA TRP A 314 2.30 -13.00 -14.84
C TRP A 314 0.86 -12.49 -14.76
N GLY A 315 0.06 -13.09 -13.90
CA GLY A 315 -1.38 -12.85 -13.80
C GLY A 315 -2.01 -13.74 -12.74
N GLU A 316 -3.27 -14.14 -12.96
CA GLU A 316 -4.09 -14.87 -11.99
C GLU A 316 -4.36 -16.32 -12.45
N GLU A 317 -4.77 -17.20 -11.51
CA GLU A 317 -4.95 -18.64 -11.76
C GLU A 317 -5.95 -18.96 -12.88
N SER A 318 -7.12 -18.32 -12.91
CA SER A 318 -8.16 -18.61 -13.91
C SER A 318 -7.72 -18.28 -15.32
N GLN A 319 -7.07 -17.13 -15.53
CA GLN A 319 -6.51 -16.80 -16.85
C GLN A 319 -5.34 -17.72 -17.20
N ALA A 320 -4.50 -18.06 -16.23
CA ALA A 320 -3.41 -19.02 -16.46
C ALA A 320 -3.95 -20.37 -16.92
N ALA A 321 -5.03 -20.87 -16.30
CA ALA A 321 -5.69 -22.10 -16.71
C ALA A 321 -6.21 -22.04 -18.16
N GLN A 322 -6.87 -20.95 -18.53
CA GLN A 322 -7.38 -20.75 -19.90
C GLN A 322 -6.25 -20.62 -20.92
N ILE A 323 -5.19 -19.88 -20.57
CA ILE A 323 -3.99 -19.76 -21.41
C ILE A 323 -3.35 -21.13 -21.64
N LEU A 324 -3.18 -21.93 -20.59
CA LEU A 324 -2.61 -23.28 -20.72
C LEU A 324 -3.45 -24.18 -21.63
N LYS A 325 -4.78 -24.18 -21.47
CA LYS A 325 -5.67 -24.94 -22.38
C LYS A 325 -5.51 -24.54 -23.83
N GLN A 326 -5.56 -23.25 -24.12
CA GLN A 326 -5.43 -22.73 -25.48
C GLN A 326 -4.04 -22.98 -26.06
N LEU A 327 -3.00 -22.85 -25.25
CA LEU A 327 -1.62 -23.13 -25.62
C LEU A 327 -1.47 -24.62 -26.04
N ARG A 328 -2.00 -25.55 -25.24
CA ARG A 328 -1.95 -26.98 -25.56
C ARG A 328 -2.81 -27.33 -26.76
N ALA A 329 -4.00 -26.74 -26.88
CA ALA A 329 -4.88 -26.91 -28.05
C ALA A 329 -4.23 -26.40 -29.35
N ALA A 330 -3.42 -25.35 -29.28
CA ALA A 330 -2.62 -24.84 -30.40
C ALA A 330 -1.37 -25.70 -30.71
N GLY A 331 -1.17 -26.82 -30.00
CA GLY A 331 -0.01 -27.72 -30.19
C GLY A 331 1.33 -27.13 -29.71
N MET A 332 1.32 -26.05 -28.97
CA MET A 332 2.51 -25.40 -28.45
C MET A 332 3.12 -26.25 -27.31
N LYS A 333 4.44 -26.48 -27.40
CA LYS A 333 5.18 -27.39 -26.50
C LYS A 333 6.12 -26.63 -25.54
N GLN A 334 6.13 -25.32 -25.59
CA GLN A 334 6.96 -24.50 -24.71
C GLN A 334 6.68 -24.82 -23.23
N ARG A 335 7.74 -24.81 -22.43
CA ARG A 335 7.59 -24.88 -20.98
C ARG A 335 6.98 -23.57 -20.49
N VAL A 336 6.05 -23.67 -19.56
CA VAL A 336 5.33 -22.52 -19.03
C VAL A 336 5.65 -22.36 -17.55
N PHE A 337 5.97 -21.15 -17.18
CA PHE A 337 6.33 -20.75 -15.83
C PHE A 337 5.43 -19.59 -15.39
N GLY A 338 5.28 -19.39 -14.08
CA GLY A 338 4.41 -18.32 -13.60
C GLY A 338 4.81 -17.70 -12.27
N SER A 339 4.08 -16.65 -11.90
CA SER A 339 4.13 -16.02 -10.59
C SER A 339 3.33 -16.84 -9.56
N TYR A 340 3.46 -16.49 -8.29
CA TYR A 340 2.75 -17.18 -7.21
C TYR A 340 1.21 -17.11 -7.33
N ARG A 341 0.67 -16.09 -8.03
CA ARG A 341 -0.76 -15.94 -8.27
C ARG A 341 -1.31 -16.81 -9.41
N THR A 342 -0.43 -17.51 -10.12
CA THR A 342 -0.85 -18.35 -11.28
C THR A 342 -0.92 -19.81 -10.95
N ILE A 343 -0.63 -20.23 -9.71
CA ILE A 343 -0.58 -21.64 -9.30
C ILE A 343 -1.35 -21.87 -7.99
N GLY A 344 -2.28 -22.80 -8.01
CA GLY A 344 -3.10 -23.16 -6.85
C GLY A 344 -4.21 -24.12 -7.23
N THR A 345 -5.19 -24.24 -6.36
CA THR A 345 -6.31 -25.19 -6.53
C THR A 345 -7.22 -24.82 -7.69
N THR A 346 -7.42 -23.54 -7.95
CA THR A 346 -8.21 -23.04 -9.09
C THR A 346 -7.54 -23.42 -10.42
N LEU A 347 -6.21 -23.25 -10.51
CA LEU A 347 -5.47 -23.67 -11.70
C LEU A 347 -5.68 -25.16 -11.99
N LEU A 348 -5.52 -26.02 -10.97
CA LEU A 348 -5.69 -27.47 -11.13
C LEU A 348 -7.11 -27.83 -11.57
N ALA A 349 -8.11 -27.24 -10.91
CA ALA A 349 -9.52 -27.53 -11.23
C ALA A 349 -9.91 -27.08 -12.63
N GLU A 350 -9.45 -25.90 -13.06
CA GLU A 350 -9.84 -25.33 -14.35
C GLU A 350 -8.97 -25.81 -15.51
N ALA A 351 -7.66 -25.97 -15.34
CA ALA A 351 -6.77 -26.38 -16.42
C ALA A 351 -6.73 -27.88 -16.66
N GLY A 352 -6.92 -28.70 -15.62
CA GLY A 352 -6.77 -30.15 -15.70
C GLY A 352 -5.41 -30.56 -16.30
N ASP A 353 -5.40 -31.49 -17.24
CA ASP A 353 -4.19 -32.01 -17.89
C ASP A 353 -3.38 -30.91 -18.63
N ALA A 354 -4.00 -29.80 -18.99
CA ALA A 354 -3.28 -28.71 -19.65
C ALA A 354 -2.25 -28.04 -18.73
N ALA A 355 -2.40 -28.18 -17.41
CA ALA A 355 -1.45 -27.68 -16.43
C ALA A 355 -0.22 -28.57 -16.23
N GLU A 356 -0.20 -29.79 -16.79
CA GLU A 356 0.91 -30.72 -16.60
C GLU A 356 2.25 -30.09 -16.98
N GLY A 357 3.21 -30.17 -16.06
CA GLY A 357 4.53 -29.56 -16.19
C GLY A 357 4.59 -28.04 -16.01
N PHE A 358 3.48 -27.37 -15.65
CA PHE A 358 3.50 -25.97 -15.27
C PHE A 358 4.29 -25.77 -13.98
N GLN A 359 5.12 -24.73 -13.94
CA GLN A 359 5.94 -24.41 -12.77
C GLN A 359 5.77 -22.93 -12.40
N ALA A 360 5.70 -22.64 -11.11
CA ALA A 360 5.62 -21.25 -10.63
C ALA A 360 6.41 -21.07 -9.34
N VAL A 361 6.86 -19.84 -9.11
CA VAL A 361 7.38 -19.46 -7.79
C VAL A 361 6.26 -19.43 -6.77
N PHE A 362 6.57 -19.75 -5.51
CA PHE A 362 5.60 -19.72 -4.43
C PHE A 362 6.29 -19.29 -3.12
N PRO A 363 5.62 -18.55 -2.23
CA PRO A 363 6.27 -18.00 -1.05
C PRO A 363 6.64 -19.03 0.03
N TYR A 364 5.97 -20.17 0.06
CA TYR A 364 6.18 -21.24 1.05
C TYR A 364 5.77 -22.61 0.49
N ASP A 365 5.94 -23.69 1.25
CA ASP A 365 5.47 -25.03 0.88
C ASP A 365 4.15 -25.36 1.60
N PRO A 366 2.99 -25.30 0.93
CA PRO A 366 1.70 -25.64 1.54
C PRO A 366 1.51 -27.17 1.75
N THR A 367 2.40 -28.00 1.23
CA THR A 367 2.30 -29.47 1.37
C THR A 367 3.13 -30.01 2.55
N ARG A 368 3.83 -29.13 3.28
CA ARG A 368 4.68 -29.52 4.39
C ARG A 368 3.90 -30.17 5.53
N ASN A 369 4.53 -31.13 6.18
CA ASN A 369 3.99 -31.83 7.35
C ASN A 369 4.47 -31.19 8.67
N ASP A 370 4.29 -29.88 8.80
CA ASP A 370 4.64 -29.09 9.99
C ASP A 370 3.43 -29.04 10.94
N PRO A 371 3.58 -29.33 12.23
CA PRO A 371 2.46 -29.31 13.18
C PRO A 371 1.73 -27.97 13.27
N ARG A 372 2.44 -26.82 13.16
CA ARG A 372 1.81 -25.48 13.14
C ARG A 372 0.94 -25.29 11.92
N TRP A 373 1.45 -25.71 10.75
CA TRP A 373 0.72 -25.65 9.51
C TRP A 373 -0.55 -26.51 9.54
N LEU A 374 -0.42 -27.76 10.00
CA LEU A 374 -1.55 -28.68 10.10
C LEU A 374 -2.62 -28.20 11.09
N ASP A 375 -2.22 -27.65 12.24
CA ASP A 375 -3.14 -27.09 13.22
C ASP A 375 -3.82 -25.83 12.70
N PHE A 376 -3.09 -24.94 12.03
CA PHE A 376 -3.68 -23.77 11.37
C PHE A 376 -4.72 -24.18 10.32
N ASN A 377 -4.39 -25.13 9.43
CA ASN A 377 -5.34 -25.63 8.43
C ASN A 377 -6.63 -26.14 9.06
N ARG A 378 -6.51 -26.94 10.14
CA ARG A 378 -7.66 -27.46 10.86
C ARG A 378 -8.52 -26.32 11.43
N ARG A 379 -7.93 -25.36 12.15
CA ARG A 379 -8.64 -24.22 12.75
C ARG A 379 -9.27 -23.32 11.70
N PHE A 380 -8.58 -23.07 10.61
CA PHE A 380 -9.09 -22.26 9.50
C PHE A 380 -10.30 -22.94 8.86
N GLN A 381 -10.20 -24.25 8.56
CA GLN A 381 -11.29 -25.02 8.00
C GLN A 381 -12.50 -25.11 8.96
N GLU A 382 -12.27 -25.31 10.25
CA GLU A 382 -13.33 -25.30 11.27
C GLU A 382 -14.06 -23.95 11.34
N ARG A 383 -13.35 -22.85 11.14
CA ARG A 383 -13.90 -21.49 11.26
C ARG A 383 -14.64 -21.03 10.01
N PHE A 384 -14.09 -21.31 8.82
CA PHE A 384 -14.57 -20.75 7.54
C PHE A 384 -15.14 -21.79 6.58
N ASN A 385 -15.01 -23.09 6.88
CA ASN A 385 -15.36 -24.19 5.97
C ASN A 385 -14.64 -24.12 4.61
N GLU A 386 -13.39 -23.61 4.62
CA GLU A 386 -12.53 -23.43 3.46
C GLU A 386 -11.12 -23.94 3.75
N GLN A 387 -10.36 -24.28 2.71
CA GLN A 387 -8.92 -24.52 2.84
C GLN A 387 -8.16 -23.18 2.79
N PRO A 388 -7.18 -22.97 3.67
CA PRO A 388 -6.40 -21.73 3.63
C PRO A 388 -5.47 -21.75 2.42
N GLU A 389 -5.67 -20.83 1.52
CA GLU A 389 -4.77 -20.59 0.39
C GLU A 389 -3.75 -19.50 0.74
N GLN A 390 -2.89 -19.14 -0.22
CA GLN A 390 -1.77 -18.24 0.02
C GLN A 390 -2.19 -16.88 0.63
N PHE A 391 -3.29 -16.29 0.17
CA PHE A 391 -3.76 -15.01 0.70
C PHE A 391 -4.21 -15.10 2.15
N ALA A 392 -4.87 -16.20 2.53
CA ALA A 392 -5.30 -16.43 3.90
C ALA A 392 -4.12 -16.74 4.83
N SER A 393 -3.21 -17.61 4.39
CA SER A 393 -2.10 -18.06 5.22
C SER A 393 -1.08 -16.95 5.50
N LEU A 394 -0.72 -16.18 4.47
CA LEU A 394 0.16 -15.02 4.63
C LEU A 394 -0.50 -13.92 5.46
N ALA A 395 -1.81 -13.67 5.25
CA ALA A 395 -2.52 -12.68 6.04
C ALA A 395 -2.62 -13.06 7.52
N TYR A 396 -2.74 -14.34 7.84
CA TYR A 396 -2.74 -14.82 9.21
C TYR A 396 -1.39 -14.52 9.90
N ASP A 397 -0.27 -14.82 9.25
CA ASP A 397 1.06 -14.54 9.80
C ASP A 397 1.32 -13.03 9.94
N ALA A 398 1.04 -12.25 8.89
CA ALA A 398 1.21 -10.81 8.91
C ALA A 398 0.35 -10.11 9.98
N MET A 399 -0.90 -10.56 10.15
CA MET A 399 -1.77 -10.03 11.20
C MET A 399 -1.23 -10.39 12.58
N ASN A 400 -0.71 -11.59 12.80
CA ASN A 400 -0.10 -11.96 14.08
C ASN A 400 1.14 -11.11 14.39
N THR A 401 2.01 -10.83 13.39
CA THR A 401 3.16 -9.92 13.60
C THR A 401 2.70 -8.51 14.00
N LEU A 402 1.60 -8.02 13.40
CA LEU A 402 1.02 -6.73 13.76
C LEU A 402 0.42 -6.72 15.17
N LEU A 403 -0.38 -7.73 15.52
CA LEU A 403 -1.01 -7.85 16.85
C LEU A 403 0.04 -7.95 17.95
N ASP A 404 1.08 -8.76 17.77
CA ASP A 404 2.22 -8.89 18.68
C ASP A 404 2.98 -7.56 18.80
N SER A 405 3.13 -6.83 17.70
CA SER A 405 3.80 -5.53 17.71
C SER A 405 2.99 -4.48 18.46
N ILE A 406 1.67 -4.46 18.28
CA ILE A 406 0.77 -3.57 19.05
C ILE A 406 0.85 -3.91 20.54
N CYS A 407 0.82 -5.19 20.89
CA CYS A 407 0.95 -5.62 22.29
C CYS A 407 2.29 -5.18 22.91
N LYS A 408 3.39 -5.31 22.19
CA LYS A 408 4.73 -4.91 22.67
C LYS A 408 4.89 -3.40 22.78
N ALA A 409 4.37 -2.67 21.80
CA ALA A 409 4.58 -1.23 21.66
C ALA A 409 3.66 -0.38 22.53
N GLY A 410 2.48 -0.89 22.86
CA GLY A 410 1.37 -0.09 23.34
C GLY A 410 0.67 0.68 22.19
N LEU A 411 -0.38 1.41 22.54
CA LEU A 411 -1.20 2.13 21.55
C LEU A 411 -0.56 3.48 21.20
N ASN A 412 0.49 3.39 20.42
CA ASN A 412 1.22 4.51 19.83
C ASN A 412 1.74 4.10 18.44
N ARG A 413 1.31 4.75 17.39
CA ARG A 413 1.66 4.38 16.00
C ARG A 413 3.16 4.33 15.74
N ALA A 414 3.93 5.29 16.27
CA ALA A 414 5.37 5.32 16.09
C ALA A 414 6.09 4.20 16.86
N ARG A 415 5.59 3.81 18.02
CA ARG A 415 6.12 2.66 18.76
C ARG A 415 5.73 1.34 18.12
N ILE A 416 4.51 1.24 17.55
CA ILE A 416 4.09 0.09 16.74
C ILE A 416 5.01 -0.06 15.51
N HIS A 417 5.32 1.04 14.83
CA HIS A 417 6.33 1.05 13.77
C HIS A 417 7.66 0.47 14.28
N ASP A 418 8.17 0.94 15.40
CA ASP A 418 9.44 0.45 15.95
C ASP A 418 9.39 -1.04 16.30
N ALA A 419 8.25 -1.51 16.83
CA ALA A 419 8.06 -2.92 17.14
C ALA A 419 8.12 -3.80 15.88
N LEU A 420 7.42 -3.38 14.82
CA LEU A 420 7.45 -4.04 13.52
C LEU A 420 8.87 -4.00 12.91
N ALA A 421 9.51 -2.84 12.94
CA ALA A 421 10.83 -2.63 12.36
C ALA A 421 11.95 -3.41 13.07
N ASN A 422 11.73 -3.84 14.31
CA ASN A 422 12.65 -4.68 15.06
C ASN A 422 12.44 -6.19 14.85
N ILE A 423 11.47 -6.61 14.04
CA ILE A 423 11.29 -8.02 13.70
C ILE A 423 12.38 -8.40 12.69
N GLU A 424 13.30 -9.25 13.08
CA GLU A 424 14.34 -9.79 12.20
C GLU A 424 13.93 -11.13 11.60
N ASN A 425 13.27 -11.96 12.41
CA ASN A 425 12.82 -13.28 12.03
C ASN A 425 11.44 -13.53 12.63
N TYR A 426 10.63 -14.31 11.93
CA TYR A 426 9.33 -14.76 12.41
C TYR A 426 9.05 -16.18 11.96
N ASP A 427 8.68 -17.05 12.90
CA ASP A 427 8.30 -18.44 12.63
C ASP A 427 6.78 -18.55 12.58
N GLY A 428 6.22 -18.30 11.40
CA GLY A 428 4.80 -18.33 11.14
C GLY A 428 4.27 -19.71 10.72
N VAL A 429 2.98 -19.74 10.41
CA VAL A 429 2.35 -20.91 9.80
C VAL A 429 2.81 -21.11 8.36
N THR A 430 3.26 -20.07 7.68
CA THR A 430 3.84 -20.16 6.34
C THR A 430 5.32 -20.58 6.34
N GLY A 431 5.94 -20.63 7.51
CA GLY A 431 7.33 -21.05 7.70
C GLY A 431 8.20 -19.96 8.32
N HIS A 432 9.51 -20.10 8.13
CA HIS A 432 10.48 -19.16 8.65
C HIS A 432 10.62 -17.95 7.72
N MET A 433 10.29 -16.77 8.22
CA MET A 433 10.46 -15.50 7.52
C MET A 433 11.69 -14.77 8.05
N VAL A 434 12.37 -14.06 7.16
CA VAL A 434 13.53 -13.22 7.47
C VAL A 434 13.28 -11.84 6.89
N PHE A 435 13.38 -10.80 7.73
CA PHE A 435 13.12 -9.43 7.28
C PHE A 435 14.43 -8.65 7.12
N ASP A 436 14.55 -7.95 6.00
CA ASP A 436 15.64 -7.01 5.75
C ASP A 436 15.41 -5.67 6.51
N PRO A 437 16.40 -4.75 6.52
CA PRO A 437 16.24 -3.45 7.16
C PRO A 437 15.11 -2.58 6.57
N ASN A 438 14.67 -2.87 5.34
CA ASN A 438 13.54 -2.20 4.69
C ASN A 438 12.21 -2.91 4.95
N GLN A 439 12.17 -3.82 5.92
CA GLN A 439 10.96 -4.51 6.37
C GLN A 439 10.30 -5.39 5.31
N LYS A 440 11.12 -6.02 4.46
CA LYS A 440 10.68 -6.98 3.45
C LYS A 440 11.08 -8.39 3.83
N ASN A 441 10.20 -9.34 3.58
CA ASN A 441 10.56 -10.75 3.70
C ASN A 441 11.53 -11.15 2.57
N ILE A 442 12.70 -11.61 2.96
CA ILE A 442 13.77 -12.09 2.07
C ILE A 442 14.03 -13.59 2.22
N ALA A 443 13.13 -14.32 2.87
CA ALA A 443 13.23 -15.79 2.95
C ALA A 443 13.23 -16.43 1.55
N PRO A 444 13.88 -17.59 1.40
CA PRO A 444 13.92 -18.29 0.11
C PRO A 444 12.54 -18.62 -0.43
N MET A 445 12.38 -18.48 -1.75
CA MET A 445 11.17 -18.89 -2.45
C MET A 445 11.13 -20.42 -2.67
N TYR A 446 9.96 -20.91 -2.96
CA TYR A 446 9.72 -22.27 -3.43
C TYR A 446 9.36 -22.29 -4.92
N LEU A 447 9.52 -23.44 -5.55
CA LEU A 447 9.05 -23.72 -6.90
C LEU A 447 7.98 -24.80 -6.81
N GLY A 448 6.76 -24.44 -7.15
CA GLY A 448 5.65 -25.35 -7.34
C GLY A 448 5.72 -25.98 -8.73
N THR A 449 5.49 -27.26 -8.83
CA THR A 449 5.42 -28.00 -10.11
C THR A 449 4.16 -28.83 -10.15
N VAL A 450 3.37 -28.65 -11.21
CA VAL A 450 2.16 -29.48 -11.45
C VAL A 450 2.58 -30.79 -12.08
N HIS A 451 2.21 -31.87 -11.45
CA HIS A 451 2.41 -33.23 -11.96
C HIS A 451 1.30 -34.18 -11.49
N GLY A 452 0.69 -34.90 -12.44
CA GLY A 452 -0.36 -35.87 -12.13
C GLY A 452 -1.56 -35.28 -11.40
N GLY A 453 -1.95 -34.05 -11.73
CA GLY A 453 -3.08 -33.34 -11.10
C GLY A 453 -2.83 -32.83 -9.68
N SER A 454 -1.59 -32.82 -9.23
CA SER A 454 -1.18 -32.27 -7.93
C SER A 454 -0.01 -31.29 -8.09
N ILE A 455 0.23 -30.48 -7.04
CA ILE A 455 1.37 -29.56 -7.01
C ILE A 455 2.35 -30.04 -5.95
N SER A 456 3.60 -30.23 -6.36
CA SER A 456 4.71 -30.47 -5.44
C SER A 456 5.57 -29.24 -5.33
N TYR A 457 6.08 -28.95 -4.13
CA TYR A 457 6.90 -27.78 -3.87
C TYR A 457 8.30 -28.18 -3.45
N ARG A 458 9.29 -27.45 -3.95
CA ARG A 458 10.68 -27.56 -3.49
C ARG A 458 11.24 -26.16 -3.23
N ILE A 459 12.12 -26.05 -2.27
CA ILE A 459 12.87 -24.80 -2.07
C ILE A 459 13.68 -24.51 -3.32
N ALA A 460 13.66 -23.26 -3.78
CA ALA A 460 14.45 -22.84 -4.92
C ALA A 460 15.94 -22.93 -4.58
N THR A 461 16.75 -23.33 -5.55
CA THR A 461 18.21 -23.38 -5.38
C THR A 461 18.73 -21.96 -5.23
N MET A 462 19.36 -21.69 -4.09
CA MET A 462 19.99 -20.41 -3.79
C MET A 462 21.51 -20.63 -3.85
N GLU A 463 22.22 -19.87 -4.71
CA GLU A 463 23.66 -19.82 -4.59
C GLU A 463 24.02 -19.19 -3.26
N LYS A 464 25.04 -19.73 -2.57
CA LYS A 464 25.55 -19.08 -1.37
C LYS A 464 26.07 -17.70 -1.78
N SER A 465 25.38 -16.65 -1.32
CA SER A 465 25.86 -15.30 -1.52
C SER A 465 27.21 -15.20 -0.79
N GLN A 466 28.23 -14.72 -1.48
CA GLN A 466 29.36 -14.15 -0.75
C GLN A 466 28.84 -12.87 -0.08
N PRO A 467 29.21 -12.62 1.20
CA PRO A 467 28.88 -11.34 1.80
C PRO A 467 29.40 -10.25 0.84
N PRO A 468 28.59 -9.20 0.56
CA PRO A 468 29.04 -8.13 -0.31
C PRO A 468 30.36 -7.62 0.25
N GLY A 469 31.43 -7.71 -0.56
CA GLY A 469 32.59 -6.89 -0.30
C GLY A 469 32.04 -5.46 -0.20
N LYS A 470 32.50 -4.67 0.79
CA LYS A 470 32.06 -3.29 0.95
C LYS A 470 32.02 -2.66 -0.44
N ALA A 471 30.81 -2.57 -1.02
CA ALA A 471 30.64 -1.94 -2.31
C ALA A 471 31.14 -0.52 -2.11
N ALA A 472 32.21 -0.16 -2.78
CA ALA A 472 32.66 1.21 -2.77
C ALA A 472 31.52 2.00 -3.41
N LEU A 473 30.74 2.72 -2.61
CA LEU A 473 29.76 3.65 -3.09
C LEU A 473 30.44 4.54 -4.12
N ALA A 474 29.82 4.71 -5.27
CA ALA A 474 30.32 5.66 -6.27
C ALA A 474 30.64 6.98 -5.56
N PRO A 475 31.74 7.68 -5.90
CA PRO A 475 32.14 8.91 -5.18
C PRO A 475 31.05 9.96 -5.09
N ASN A 476 30.03 9.89 -5.94
CA ASN A 476 28.87 10.78 -6.00
C ASN A 476 27.59 10.11 -5.52
N ALA A 477 27.65 8.93 -4.89
CA ALA A 477 26.44 8.37 -4.29
C ALA A 477 25.93 9.33 -3.20
N PRO A 478 24.64 9.65 -3.17
CA PRO A 478 24.10 10.50 -2.11
C PRO A 478 24.46 9.91 -0.76
N ASN A 479 24.75 10.79 0.22
CA ASN A 479 25.03 10.35 1.59
C ASN A 479 23.76 9.71 2.17
N LEU A 480 23.67 8.41 2.06
CA LEU A 480 22.50 7.63 2.41
C LEU A 480 22.35 7.44 3.94
N GLN A 481 23.29 7.96 4.73
CA GLN A 481 23.18 8.03 6.18
C GLN A 481 22.27 9.19 6.66
N GLN A 482 22.01 10.15 5.79
CA GLN A 482 21.04 11.20 6.07
C GLN A 482 19.62 10.68 5.78
N THR A 483 18.74 10.84 6.76
CA THR A 483 17.30 10.55 6.52
C THR A 483 16.79 11.44 5.39
N PRO A 484 15.81 11.04 4.59
CA PRO A 484 15.20 11.90 3.58
C PRO A 484 14.77 13.25 4.13
N TYR A 485 14.32 13.30 5.38
CA TYR A 485 13.92 14.54 6.07
C TYR A 485 15.11 15.49 6.35
N ALA A 486 16.22 14.95 6.84
CA ALA A 486 17.42 15.76 7.11
C ALA A 486 17.99 16.35 5.81
N ARG A 487 17.98 15.56 4.74
CA ARG A 487 18.48 16.01 3.43
C ARG A 487 17.67 17.15 2.84
N VAL A 488 16.34 17.08 2.95
CA VAL A 488 15.45 18.15 2.49
C VAL A 488 15.67 19.46 3.25
N ALA A 489 15.89 19.39 4.57
CA ALA A 489 16.15 20.58 5.37
C ALA A 489 17.47 21.27 5.00
N GLU A 490 18.47 20.54 4.51
CA GLU A 490 19.77 21.07 4.10
C GLU A 490 19.76 21.61 2.66
N GLU A 491 19.06 20.95 1.72
CA GLU A 491 19.11 21.28 0.30
C GLU A 491 18.11 22.37 -0.11
N GLY A 492 17.15 22.72 0.77
CA GLY A 492 16.05 23.60 0.42
C GLY A 492 14.98 22.92 -0.44
N VAL A 493 13.96 23.67 -0.79
CA VAL A 493 12.81 23.16 -1.56
C VAL A 493 12.59 24.05 -2.77
N ASP A 494 12.90 23.50 -3.95
CA ASP A 494 12.70 24.18 -5.21
C ASP A 494 11.56 23.58 -6.02
N TYR A 495 10.78 24.44 -6.68
CA TYR A 495 9.70 23.97 -7.55
C TYR A 495 10.19 24.00 -9.01
N ALA A 496 10.31 22.82 -9.59
CA ALA A 496 10.66 22.60 -10.99
C ALA A 496 9.52 21.92 -11.79
N GLY A 497 8.29 22.05 -11.32
CA GLY A 497 7.10 21.44 -11.96
C GLY A 497 6.54 22.27 -13.13
N PRO A 498 5.41 21.84 -13.69
CA PRO A 498 4.74 22.56 -14.78
C PRO A 498 4.25 23.95 -14.31
N HIS A 499 4.40 24.95 -15.17
CA HIS A 499 3.82 26.26 -14.90
C HIS A 499 2.30 26.23 -14.94
N ARG A 500 1.68 26.89 -13.97
CA ARG A 500 0.23 27.04 -13.93
C ARG A 500 -0.20 28.26 -14.73
N PRO A 501 -1.23 28.14 -15.58
CA PRO A 501 -1.81 29.29 -16.23
C PRO A 501 -2.43 30.23 -15.18
N ASP A 502 -2.57 31.48 -15.55
CA ASP A 502 -3.35 32.43 -14.75
C ASP A 502 -4.79 31.92 -14.60
N ALA A 503 -5.41 32.19 -13.45
CA ALA A 503 -6.78 31.74 -13.21
C ALA A 503 -7.72 32.31 -14.30
N PRO A 504 -8.67 31.50 -14.77
CA PRO A 504 -9.66 31.97 -15.76
C PRO A 504 -10.43 33.17 -15.20
N GLN A 505 -10.98 33.99 -16.10
CA GLN A 505 -11.87 35.07 -15.68
C GLN A 505 -13.06 34.49 -14.92
N GLY A 506 -13.35 35.04 -13.74
CA GLY A 506 -14.45 34.57 -12.90
C GLY A 506 -14.11 34.58 -11.41
N PRO A 507 -14.93 33.95 -10.56
CA PRO A 507 -14.69 33.92 -9.13
C PRO A 507 -13.41 33.15 -8.78
N VAL A 508 -12.66 33.69 -7.84
CA VAL A 508 -11.45 33.08 -7.28
C VAL A 508 -11.85 32.28 -6.04
N TYR A 509 -11.64 30.97 -6.07
CA TYR A 509 -11.98 30.10 -4.95
C TYR A 509 -10.79 29.90 -4.00
N VAL A 510 -11.03 30.07 -2.69
CA VAL A 510 -10.10 29.72 -1.63
C VAL A 510 -10.78 28.70 -0.73
N VAL A 511 -10.12 27.55 -0.53
CA VAL A 511 -10.67 26.48 0.30
C VAL A 511 -10.33 26.73 1.77
N LEU A 512 -11.32 26.64 2.63
CA LEU A 512 -11.16 26.55 4.08
C LEU A 512 -11.41 25.08 4.47
N PHE A 513 -10.36 24.37 4.86
CA PHE A 513 -10.40 22.93 5.03
C PHE A 513 -10.11 22.49 6.46
N GLY A 514 -11.00 21.69 7.04
CA GLY A 514 -10.83 21.07 8.35
C GLY A 514 -12.06 21.15 9.24
N PRO A 515 -11.91 20.75 10.51
CA PRO A 515 -13.02 20.81 11.48
C PRO A 515 -13.55 22.24 11.65
N GLY A 516 -14.88 22.37 11.71
CA GLY A 516 -15.53 23.67 11.90
C GLY A 516 -15.48 24.62 10.70
N ALA A 517 -14.96 24.20 9.53
CA ALA A 517 -14.82 25.05 8.35
C ALA A 517 -16.13 25.74 7.94
N GLY A 518 -17.26 25.02 7.99
CA GLY A 518 -18.56 25.58 7.62
C GLY A 518 -19.04 26.69 8.57
N GLN A 519 -18.87 26.52 9.86
CA GLN A 519 -19.24 27.53 10.86
C GLN A 519 -18.34 28.75 10.76
N LEU A 520 -17.03 28.49 10.61
CA LEU A 520 -16.03 29.54 10.54
C LEU A 520 -16.20 30.41 9.28
N ALA A 521 -16.49 29.80 8.13
CA ALA A 521 -16.74 30.55 6.88
C ALA A 521 -17.91 31.54 6.99
N ASN A 522 -18.91 31.21 7.82
CA ASN A 522 -20.08 32.05 8.07
C ASN A 522 -19.87 33.06 9.24
N SER A 523 -18.72 33.06 9.87
CA SER A 523 -18.44 33.99 10.97
C SER A 523 -18.38 35.44 10.49
N PRO A 524 -18.77 36.44 11.32
CA PRO A 524 -18.69 37.88 10.95
C PRO A 524 -17.28 38.31 10.56
N GLU A 525 -16.25 37.76 11.22
CA GLU A 525 -14.84 38.07 10.92
C GLU A 525 -14.46 37.59 9.52
N MET A 526 -14.85 36.37 9.14
CA MET A 526 -14.56 35.80 7.81
C MET A 526 -15.34 36.54 6.73
N GLN A 527 -16.59 36.88 6.95
CA GLN A 527 -17.40 37.67 6.02
C GLN A 527 -16.81 39.07 5.82
N ALA A 528 -16.35 39.73 6.89
CA ALA A 528 -15.69 41.01 6.80
C ALA A 528 -14.42 40.92 5.98
N VAL A 529 -13.53 39.95 6.26
CA VAL A 529 -12.26 39.83 5.52
C VAL A 529 -12.48 39.46 4.06
N MET A 530 -13.52 38.68 3.75
CA MET A 530 -13.87 38.34 2.37
C MET A 530 -14.38 39.59 1.60
N SER A 531 -14.98 40.52 2.26
CA SER A 531 -15.44 41.79 1.67
C SER A 531 -14.31 42.84 1.52
N GLU A 532 -13.23 42.69 2.27
CA GLU A 532 -12.07 43.58 2.17
C GLU A 532 -11.41 43.44 0.78
N GLY A 533 -11.28 44.55 0.02
CA GLY A 533 -10.55 44.56 -1.26
C GLY A 533 -11.17 43.73 -2.38
N ALA A 534 -12.45 43.43 -2.29
CA ALA A 534 -13.16 42.73 -3.38
C ALA A 534 -13.15 43.61 -4.64
N SER A 535 -12.41 43.16 -5.67
CA SER A 535 -12.51 43.77 -7.00
C SER A 535 -13.76 43.23 -7.68
N SER A 536 -14.44 44.09 -8.43
CA SER A 536 -15.63 43.67 -9.18
C SER A 536 -15.29 42.67 -10.31
N GLU A 537 -14.03 42.59 -10.74
CA GLU A 537 -13.59 41.80 -11.86
C GLU A 537 -13.24 40.35 -11.47
N GLN A 538 -12.74 40.14 -10.25
CA GLN A 538 -12.44 38.78 -9.71
C GLN A 538 -12.87 38.69 -8.24
N PRO A 539 -14.13 38.40 -7.94
CA PRO A 539 -14.58 38.24 -6.59
C PRO A 539 -13.99 36.95 -5.98
N TRP A 540 -13.47 37.06 -4.75
CA TRP A 540 -13.00 35.92 -3.99
C TRP A 540 -14.18 35.22 -3.31
N THR A 541 -14.24 33.91 -3.44
CA THR A 541 -15.26 33.06 -2.84
C THR A 541 -14.60 32.03 -1.94
N LEU A 542 -15.06 31.98 -0.69
CA LEU A 542 -14.59 30.99 0.28
C LEU A 542 -15.40 29.69 0.12
N LEU A 543 -14.70 28.59 -0.04
CA LEU A 543 -15.28 27.24 -0.11
C LEU A 543 -14.99 26.49 1.20
N PRO A 544 -15.97 26.40 2.11
CA PRO A 544 -15.79 25.60 3.31
C PRO A 544 -15.90 24.11 3.00
N VAL A 545 -14.85 23.36 3.33
CA VAL A 545 -14.81 21.90 3.28
C VAL A 545 -14.62 21.38 4.71
N ALA A 546 -15.74 21.05 5.33
CA ALA A 546 -15.79 20.63 6.73
C ALA A 546 -15.54 19.13 6.86
N SER A 547 -14.64 18.76 7.76
CA SER A 547 -14.28 17.36 8.03
C SER A 547 -14.90 16.80 9.32
N ASP A 548 -15.76 17.56 9.97
CA ASP A 548 -16.31 17.25 11.29
C ASP A 548 -17.05 15.90 11.39
N GLN A 549 -17.67 15.47 10.31
CA GLN A 549 -18.51 14.28 10.30
C GLN A 549 -17.93 13.12 9.49
N ASN A 550 -17.13 13.40 8.46
CA ASN A 550 -16.58 12.38 7.57
C ASN A 550 -15.41 12.94 6.78
N TRP A 551 -14.23 12.49 7.12
CA TRP A 551 -12.98 12.90 6.45
C TRP A 551 -12.88 12.39 5.01
N GLY A 552 -13.40 11.17 4.74
CA GLY A 552 -13.42 10.62 3.39
C GLY A 552 -14.27 11.47 2.44
N ALA A 553 -15.48 11.86 2.86
CA ALA A 553 -16.32 12.76 2.08
C ALA A 553 -15.70 14.17 1.91
N ALA A 554 -15.09 14.70 2.98
CA ALA A 554 -14.40 15.98 2.93
C ALA A 554 -13.20 15.95 1.97
N SER A 555 -12.46 14.85 1.91
CA SER A 555 -11.36 14.69 0.95
C SER A 555 -11.86 14.72 -0.50
N THR A 556 -13.00 14.10 -0.80
CA THR A 556 -13.63 14.18 -2.13
C THR A 556 -14.04 15.60 -2.49
N GLN A 557 -14.63 16.34 -1.54
CA GLN A 557 -14.99 17.74 -1.76
C GLN A 557 -13.76 18.62 -1.97
N LEU A 558 -12.68 18.36 -1.23
CA LEU A 558 -11.42 19.07 -1.43
C LEU A 558 -10.85 18.82 -2.84
N VAL A 559 -10.87 17.58 -3.31
CA VAL A 559 -10.45 17.25 -4.68
C VAL A 559 -11.29 17.97 -5.71
N HIS A 560 -12.62 17.97 -5.56
CA HIS A 560 -13.52 18.71 -6.44
C HIS A 560 -13.18 20.21 -6.46
N ALA A 561 -12.96 20.83 -5.29
CA ALA A 561 -12.58 22.22 -5.22
C ALA A 561 -11.26 22.54 -5.95
N LEU A 562 -10.29 21.62 -5.89
CA LEU A 562 -8.97 21.82 -6.50
C LEU A 562 -8.95 21.54 -8.00
N MET A 563 -9.63 20.48 -8.45
CA MET A 563 -9.53 19.99 -9.83
C MET A 563 -10.61 20.55 -10.75
N ASP A 564 -11.84 20.65 -10.26
CA ASP A 564 -12.97 21.10 -11.08
C ASP A 564 -13.23 22.61 -10.94
N LEU A 565 -13.11 23.14 -9.70
CA LEU A 565 -13.30 24.56 -9.44
C LEU A 565 -11.99 25.37 -9.49
N HIS A 566 -10.85 24.71 -9.66
CA HIS A 566 -9.52 25.31 -9.77
C HIS A 566 -9.20 26.29 -8.63
N ALA A 567 -9.45 25.88 -7.39
CA ALA A 567 -9.19 26.69 -6.22
C ALA A 567 -7.74 27.22 -6.21
N LEU A 568 -7.59 28.48 -5.81
CA LEU A 568 -6.33 29.23 -5.81
C LEU A 568 -5.39 28.77 -4.69
N ALA A 569 -5.94 28.47 -3.53
CA ALA A 569 -5.19 28.11 -2.32
C ALA A 569 -6.07 27.34 -1.33
N ILE A 570 -5.42 26.70 -0.36
CA ILE A 570 -6.05 26.02 0.77
C ILE A 570 -5.59 26.66 2.06
N ILE A 571 -6.53 26.95 2.97
CA ILE A 571 -6.25 27.25 4.37
C ILE A 571 -6.65 26.03 5.18
N ALA A 572 -5.67 25.31 5.69
CA ALA A 572 -5.86 24.11 6.50
C ALA A 572 -5.94 24.49 7.98
N LEU A 573 -7.07 24.11 8.64
CA LEU A 573 -7.43 24.61 9.97
C LEU A 573 -6.72 23.90 11.12
N ASP A 574 -6.24 22.69 10.89
CA ASP A 574 -5.52 21.91 11.88
C ASP A 574 -4.41 21.04 11.25
N ARG A 575 -3.72 20.28 12.08
CA ARG A 575 -2.67 19.35 11.67
C ARG A 575 -3.15 18.35 10.63
N ASN A 576 -4.29 17.70 10.87
CA ASN A 576 -4.81 16.63 10.02
C ASN A 576 -5.24 17.17 8.65
N ALA A 577 -5.93 18.30 8.64
CA ALA A 577 -6.30 19.00 7.42
C ALA A 577 -5.04 19.42 6.62
N ALA A 578 -4.01 19.90 7.29
CA ALA A 578 -2.76 20.31 6.64
C ALA A 578 -2.03 19.11 6.00
N HIS A 579 -1.92 17.99 6.69
CA HIS A 579 -1.29 16.77 6.17
C HIS A 579 -2.05 16.17 4.98
N LEU A 580 -3.37 16.23 5.00
CA LEU A 580 -4.18 15.76 3.87
C LEU A 580 -4.10 16.74 2.69
N ALA A 581 -4.20 18.04 2.94
CA ALA A 581 -4.10 19.08 1.91
C ALA A 581 -2.72 19.08 1.22
N GLU A 582 -1.65 18.83 1.96
CA GLU A 582 -0.29 18.74 1.44
C GLU A 582 -0.15 17.70 0.32
N GLN A 583 -0.76 16.53 0.48
CA GLN A 583 -0.72 15.48 -0.51
C GLN A 583 -1.40 15.85 -1.82
N LEU A 584 -2.52 16.57 -1.71
CA LEU A 584 -3.27 17.05 -2.86
C LEU A 584 -2.60 18.25 -3.53
N SER A 585 -1.96 19.11 -2.75
CA SER A 585 -1.26 20.29 -3.27
C SER A 585 -0.15 19.93 -4.27
N LEU A 586 0.53 18.80 -4.06
CA LEU A 586 1.56 18.28 -4.98
C LEU A 586 1.00 17.91 -6.36
N LYS A 587 -0.29 17.71 -6.48
CA LYS A 587 -0.98 17.34 -7.73
C LYS A 587 -1.74 18.52 -8.31
N ALA A 588 -2.34 19.32 -7.45
CA ALA A 588 -3.09 20.50 -7.83
C ALA A 588 -2.20 21.72 -8.08
N PHE A 589 -0.96 21.71 -7.58
CA PHE A 589 -0.03 22.84 -7.64
C PHE A 589 -0.64 24.11 -7.05
N VAL A 590 -1.16 24.00 -5.83
CA VAL A 590 -1.76 25.13 -5.10
C VAL A 590 -1.14 25.27 -3.71
N PRO A 591 -0.91 26.50 -3.23
CA PRO A 591 -0.34 26.71 -1.91
C PRO A 591 -1.32 26.33 -0.79
N VAL A 592 -0.78 25.72 0.25
CA VAL A 592 -1.46 25.40 1.50
C VAL A 592 -0.92 26.29 2.60
N LEU A 593 -1.77 27.04 3.23
CA LEU A 593 -1.47 27.78 4.47
C LEU A 593 -1.96 26.95 5.66
N ALA A 594 -1.04 26.40 6.43
CA ALA A 594 -1.34 25.49 7.52
C ALA A 594 -1.41 26.21 8.87
N LEU A 595 -2.57 26.22 9.50
CA LEU A 595 -2.78 26.68 10.88
C LEU A 595 -2.40 25.56 11.86
N SER A 596 -1.13 25.20 11.87
CA SER A 596 -0.60 24.11 12.68
C SER A 596 0.81 24.42 13.17
N SER A 597 1.12 23.97 14.39
CA SER A 597 2.47 24.05 14.96
C SER A 597 3.35 22.86 14.55
N ASP A 598 2.83 21.90 13.80
CA ASP A 598 3.55 20.70 13.40
C ASP A 598 4.65 21.01 12.38
N LYS A 599 5.91 20.88 12.82
CA LYS A 599 7.08 21.13 11.98
C LYS A 599 7.30 20.06 10.91
N THR A 600 6.66 18.89 11.03
CA THR A 600 6.79 17.83 10.02
C THR A 600 6.17 18.25 8.68
N LEU A 601 5.22 19.17 8.68
CA LEU A 601 4.61 19.75 7.48
C LEU A 601 5.64 20.39 6.53
N THR A 602 6.68 20.99 7.08
CA THR A 602 7.68 21.75 6.33
C THR A 602 9.06 21.09 6.33
N SER A 603 9.18 19.91 6.94
CA SER A 603 10.40 19.09 6.93
C SER A 603 10.49 18.16 5.72
N THR A 604 9.60 18.25 4.76
CA THR A 604 9.51 17.41 3.60
C THR A 604 9.64 18.22 2.32
N ASN A 605 9.97 17.53 1.22
CA ASN A 605 10.17 18.21 -0.06
C ASN A 605 8.83 18.53 -0.76
N VAL A 606 8.01 19.36 -0.10
CA VAL A 606 6.74 19.83 -0.65
C VAL A 606 6.77 21.36 -0.76
N PRO A 607 7.01 21.91 -1.96
CA PRO A 607 7.21 23.35 -2.15
C PRO A 607 5.92 24.19 -2.06
N TRP A 608 4.80 23.54 -1.71
CA TRP A 608 3.48 24.17 -1.71
C TRP A 608 2.89 24.38 -0.32
N ILE A 609 3.57 23.94 0.76
CA ILE A 609 3.06 24.07 2.11
C ILE A 609 3.80 25.17 2.88
N PHE A 610 3.03 26.00 3.55
CA PHE A 610 3.50 27.14 4.36
C PHE A 610 2.86 27.05 5.73
N ARG A 611 3.67 26.80 6.75
CA ARG A 611 3.21 26.72 8.13
C ARG A 611 3.09 28.13 8.71
N LEU A 612 1.91 28.48 9.18
CA LEU A 612 1.68 29.79 9.75
C LEU A 612 2.21 29.92 11.19
N PRO A 613 2.63 31.09 11.61
CA PRO A 613 3.01 31.33 13.00
C PRO A 613 1.88 30.95 13.98
N PRO A 614 2.22 30.51 15.20
CA PRO A 614 1.24 30.30 16.23
C PRO A 614 0.34 31.51 16.45
N ALA A 615 -0.92 31.32 16.75
CA ALA A 615 -1.95 32.35 16.92
C ALA A 615 -2.39 33.11 15.65
N THR A 616 -1.95 32.68 14.45
CA THR A 616 -2.51 33.21 13.20
C THR A 616 -3.96 32.78 13.06
N THR A 617 -4.87 33.75 12.82
CA THR A 617 -6.28 33.42 12.57
C THR A 617 -6.52 33.08 11.09
N PRO A 618 -7.59 32.35 10.74
CA PRO A 618 -7.98 32.11 9.34
C PRO A 618 -8.20 33.39 8.55
N ALA A 619 -8.73 34.41 9.17
CA ALA A 619 -8.90 35.74 8.57
C ALA A 619 -7.54 36.40 8.22
N ALA A 620 -6.55 36.28 9.12
CA ALA A 620 -5.19 36.71 8.85
C ALA A 620 -4.54 35.93 7.70
N ALA A 621 -4.82 34.62 7.58
CA ALA A 621 -4.35 33.83 6.47
C ALA A 621 -4.94 34.27 5.12
N ILE A 622 -6.21 34.67 5.08
CA ILE A 622 -6.83 35.27 3.87
C ILE A 622 -6.17 36.57 3.50
N ARG A 623 -5.91 37.48 4.47
CA ARG A 623 -5.18 38.74 4.19
C ARG A 623 -3.77 38.47 3.65
N LEU A 624 -3.08 37.46 4.21
CA LEU A 624 -1.77 37.04 3.71
C LEU A 624 -1.84 36.55 2.25
N LEU A 625 -2.81 35.68 1.92
CA LEU A 625 -3.01 35.22 0.55
C LEU A 625 -3.31 36.36 -0.41
N ARG A 626 -4.15 37.32 -0.04
CA ARG A 626 -4.44 38.48 -0.86
C ARG A 626 -3.21 39.34 -1.10
N SER A 627 -2.43 39.59 -0.06
CA SER A 627 -1.18 40.33 -0.17
C SER A 627 -0.17 39.62 -1.06
N ALA A 628 -0.09 38.31 -0.98
CA ALA A 628 0.80 37.48 -1.82
C ALA A 628 0.29 37.39 -3.28
N SER A 629 -1.02 37.40 -3.50
CA SER A 629 -1.61 37.37 -4.84
C SER A 629 -1.37 38.66 -5.64
N GLY A 630 -1.19 39.79 -4.96
CA GLY A 630 -1.03 41.08 -5.64
C GLY A 630 -2.30 41.59 -6.33
N ILE A 631 -2.20 42.67 -7.06
CA ILE A 631 -3.32 43.29 -7.78
C ILE A 631 -3.40 42.67 -9.19
N GLY A 632 -4.52 42.03 -9.51
CA GLY A 632 -4.93 41.70 -10.90
C GLY A 632 -4.57 40.35 -11.43
N VAL A 633 -3.86 39.45 -10.71
CA VAL A 633 -3.55 38.10 -11.20
C VAL A 633 -3.62 37.08 -10.07
N SER A 634 -4.63 36.19 -10.15
CA SER A 634 -4.81 35.07 -9.22
C SER A 634 -4.13 33.84 -9.78
N ASN A 635 -2.84 33.67 -9.51
CA ASN A 635 -2.03 32.54 -9.95
C ASN A 635 -1.42 31.82 -8.74
N PRO A 636 -1.71 30.52 -8.54
CA PRO A 636 -1.17 29.74 -7.41
C PRO A 636 0.35 29.74 -7.35
N GLU A 637 1.03 29.62 -8.50
CA GLU A 637 2.50 29.58 -8.57
C GLU A 637 3.12 30.90 -8.12
N ARG A 638 2.57 32.01 -8.55
CA ARG A 638 3.04 33.35 -8.10
C ARG A 638 2.87 33.55 -6.61
N ILE A 639 1.74 33.10 -6.05
CA ILE A 639 1.53 33.18 -4.60
C ILE A 639 2.61 32.35 -3.89
N ARG A 640 2.85 31.12 -4.35
CA ARG A 640 3.91 30.29 -3.80
C ARG A 640 5.26 30.98 -3.87
N ASP A 641 5.62 31.55 -5.02
CA ASP A 641 6.91 32.21 -5.24
C ASP A 641 7.08 33.41 -4.31
N VAL A 642 6.04 34.22 -4.16
CA VAL A 642 6.06 35.38 -3.22
C VAL A 642 6.25 34.87 -1.79
N LEU A 643 5.52 33.86 -1.36
CA LEU A 643 5.64 33.30 0.00
C LEU A 643 7.03 32.70 0.22
N ALA A 644 7.54 31.91 -0.74
CA ALA A 644 8.85 31.25 -0.65
C ALA A 644 10.04 32.21 -0.80
N SER A 645 9.84 33.42 -1.30
CA SER A 645 10.91 34.43 -1.51
C SER A 645 11.59 34.92 -0.24
N GLY A 646 10.98 34.69 0.91
CA GLY A 646 11.43 35.21 2.19
C GLY A 646 11.11 36.68 2.44
N GLN A 647 10.35 37.33 1.56
CA GLN A 647 9.86 38.66 1.76
C GLN A 647 8.79 38.71 2.86
N LEU A 648 8.72 39.87 3.54
CA LEU A 648 7.67 40.10 4.54
C LEU A 648 6.35 40.40 3.84
N VAL A 649 5.37 39.52 4.00
CA VAL A 649 4.02 39.65 3.44
C VAL A 649 3.02 39.68 4.60
N SER A 650 2.26 40.74 4.73
CA SER A 650 1.30 40.92 5.84
C SER A 650 1.88 40.60 7.24
N GLY A 651 3.13 40.95 7.49
CA GLY A 651 3.79 40.71 8.77
C GLY A 651 4.35 39.29 8.95
N VAL A 652 4.28 38.42 7.94
CA VAL A 652 4.85 37.06 7.96
C VAL A 652 5.88 36.93 6.85
N ALA A 653 7.01 36.31 7.16
CA ALA A 653 8.00 35.85 6.17
C ALA A 653 8.24 34.36 6.34
N PHE A 654 8.52 33.69 5.25
CA PHE A 654 8.81 32.26 5.27
C PHE A 654 10.23 31.98 4.80
N GLN A 655 10.77 30.84 5.26
CA GLN A 655 11.91 30.22 4.64
C GLN A 655 11.43 29.53 3.33
N GLN A 656 12.37 29.19 2.46
CA GLN A 656 12.05 28.45 1.22
C GLN A 656 11.34 27.11 1.49
N THR A 657 11.59 26.50 2.65
CA THR A 657 10.93 25.27 3.12
C THR A 657 9.47 25.49 3.57
N GLY A 658 8.96 26.72 3.61
CA GLY A 658 7.62 27.04 4.12
C GLY A 658 7.54 27.24 5.64
N GLU A 659 8.66 27.19 6.37
CA GLU A 659 8.72 27.52 7.79
C GLU A 659 8.64 29.05 7.99
N PRO A 660 7.86 29.52 8.97
CA PRO A 660 7.87 30.95 9.32
C PRO A 660 9.25 31.32 9.89
N ARG A 661 9.71 32.53 9.50
CA ARG A 661 10.96 33.14 10.02
C ARG A 661 10.75 33.82 11.33
#